data_c6290c7392c4973e9b5fcbc851ed5aeb
#
_entry.id   c6290c7392c4973e9b5fcbc851ed5aeb
#
_cell.length_a   1.000
_cell.length_b   1.000
_cell.length_c   1.000
_cell.angle_alpha   90.00
_cell.angle_beta   90.00
_cell.angle_gamma   90.00
#
_symmetry.space_group_name_H-M   'P 1'
#
loop_
_entity.id
_entity.type
_entity.pdbx_description
1 polymer ?
#
loop_
_entity_poly.entity_id
_entity_poly.type
_entity_poly.pdbx_seq_one_letter_code
_entity_poly.pdbx_strand_id
1 'polypeptide(L)'
;MDISAISKKNSPKNLMIYHEDPQALHIGTLPKHCYFIPFAPGEDSFSARENSSRFKLLNGEWDFRYYDSIIDMEDDFTVLPGSEKMPVPSNWQLHGHDKPQYTNIAYPIPYDPPYVPDDIPVGVYSRNYNYTPDGMRRILTFEGADSCLYLYINGVFVGYSQVSHSTSEFDVTQYLREGENRITAAVLKWCDGTYLEDQDKFRLSGIFRDVYMLSRPEKRLENYIIRTELSEDLTSAKLIFTPSGSHAECTLHDDSGRLISKFSAADGETISVEISDPKFWNAETPYLYRLTINAGGETIGERVGFRRICVENGVVKLNGTPIKFKGVNRHDSYPDTGYYAPLDKMRLDLTQMKRHNINAVRTSHYPNAPQFYQLCDELGLYVIDEADVETHGCVIVYNDLKWSKGYDGIALLASDERFKTAICDRAESLVKRDINRPCVLLWSLGNESGWGTNFLAAGQLVKSLDDTRLLHYESTHHLDDTPTDILDLVSKMYPSRQEMQDYLADEKETRPYILCEYCHAMGNGPGDLEDYHSTFYSNERFCGGFIWEWADHSFPLGLTPDGRIKYGYGGDFGERHHDGNFCMDALNYPDRTPHTGLLEAKQVYRPVRVTAGESGRFIFSSTLEFADAGRLLDCRWEISRAGVTTCTGTLNFSLPPMGTAEISVPEAAEPSNEESYIRFMFTAKEETPYCEKGHEVCFDQVKLCIGKPLAEPAPETPVKVEETALIVSVTSGETVFRFNKRLSAFDSIKHSGKELLDRPLSFNFFRAPVDNDVMKNDWYAAHLNELTPRNYGVTVDSTPISAEIKLRQSMSWGVHQPAAYMDVTYRISGGALDIECSAEFSNKVEMLPRFGIRAFLPRRFSQVEYYGYGPYESYADKHQASWVGKFTADVSELHEDYIRPQENSSHWGCAYVELTDGETVLRFASDPGFSFNVSEYTQEELAAKRHNFELEKCGSSVVCIDSRMAGVGSNACGPALDDKYRLPLPEISAKFRIEISTKEKH
;
A
#
# COMPACT_ATOMS: atom_id res chain seq x y z
N MET A 1 44.16 -29.34 36.99
CA MET A 1 43.21 -28.77 36.00
C MET A 1 41.86 -28.70 36.70
N ASP A 2 41.32 -27.49 36.77
CA ASP A 2 40.06 -27.27 37.49
C ASP A 2 38.91 -27.81 36.69
N ILE A 3 38.20 -28.81 37.19
CA ILE A 3 37.04 -29.46 36.52
C ILE A 3 35.93 -28.42 36.25
N SER A 4 35.86 -27.36 37.05
CA SER A 4 34.94 -26.26 36.86
C SER A 4 35.25 -25.44 35.60
N ALA A 5 36.52 -25.30 35.20
CA ALA A 5 36.96 -24.58 34.01
C ALA A 5 36.73 -25.38 32.73
N ILE A 6 36.79 -26.74 32.83
CA ILE A 6 36.51 -27.65 31.71
C ILE A 6 34.98 -27.71 31.47
N SER A 7 34.17 -27.70 32.53
CA SER A 7 32.69 -27.67 32.44
C SER A 7 32.21 -26.36 31.83
N LYS A 8 32.79 -25.22 32.18
CA LYS A 8 32.44 -23.91 31.60
C LYS A 8 32.77 -23.79 30.10
N LYS A 9 33.82 -24.49 29.64
CA LYS A 9 34.26 -24.41 28.25
C LYS A 9 33.31 -25.12 27.25
N ASN A 10 32.40 -25.95 27.73
CA ASN A 10 31.43 -26.70 26.93
C ASN A 10 29.98 -26.41 27.34
N SER A 11 29.72 -25.33 28.08
CA SER A 11 28.34 -24.96 28.42
C SER A 11 27.57 -24.53 27.18
N PRO A 12 26.22 -24.71 27.12
CA PRO A 12 25.38 -24.24 26.01
C PRO A 12 25.65 -22.80 25.63
N LYS A 13 25.79 -21.87 26.59
CA LYS A 13 26.10 -20.45 26.35
C LYS A 13 27.44 -20.25 25.63
N ASN A 14 28.47 -20.98 25.98
CA ASN A 14 29.81 -20.87 25.35
C ASN A 14 29.83 -21.38 23.90
N LEU A 15 28.76 -22.01 23.41
CA LEU A 15 28.61 -22.44 22.02
C LEU A 15 27.89 -21.41 21.16
N MET A 16 27.42 -20.30 21.76
CA MET A 16 26.79 -19.20 21.04
C MET A 16 27.83 -18.21 20.50
N ILE A 17 28.53 -18.61 19.44
CA ILE A 17 29.72 -17.89 18.92
C ILE A 17 29.61 -17.52 17.43
N TYR A 18 28.47 -17.78 16.77
CA TYR A 18 28.33 -17.64 15.30
C TYR A 18 27.65 -16.35 14.87
N HIS A 19 27.06 -15.59 15.77
CA HIS A 19 26.20 -14.43 15.46
C HIS A 19 26.96 -13.14 15.10
N GLU A 20 28.31 -13.20 15.05
CA GLU A 20 29.19 -12.13 14.57
C GLU A 20 30.17 -12.63 13.49
N ASP A 21 29.83 -13.74 12.83
CA ASP A 21 30.65 -14.34 11.76
C ASP A 21 29.84 -14.46 10.46
N PRO A 22 29.96 -13.49 9.52
CA PRO A 22 29.18 -13.49 8.27
C PRO A 22 29.51 -14.65 7.32
N GLN A 23 30.43 -15.54 7.70
CA GLN A 23 30.72 -16.80 6.99
C GLN A 23 30.02 -18.00 7.63
N ALA A 24 29.52 -17.87 8.86
CA ALA A 24 28.91 -18.95 9.63
C ALA A 24 27.37 -18.85 9.63
N LEU A 25 26.74 -18.79 8.46
CA LEU A 25 25.30 -18.54 8.32
C LEU A 25 24.41 -19.68 8.79
N HIS A 26 24.84 -20.93 8.52
CA HIS A 26 24.05 -22.14 8.78
C HIS A 26 24.95 -23.27 9.29
N ILE A 27 24.78 -23.66 10.53
CA ILE A 27 25.55 -24.74 11.17
C ILE A 27 24.60 -25.88 11.51
N GLY A 28 24.84 -27.06 10.98
CA GLY A 28 24.04 -28.27 11.26
C GLY A 28 22.67 -28.27 10.55
N THR A 29 22.38 -27.36 9.67
CA THR A 29 21.17 -27.35 8.83
C THR A 29 21.27 -28.32 7.68
N LEU A 30 20.13 -28.74 7.15
CA LEU A 30 20.03 -29.47 5.89
C LEU A 30 20.28 -28.54 4.68
N PRO A 31 20.66 -29.10 3.52
CA PRO A 31 20.75 -28.33 2.28
C PRO A 31 19.41 -27.72 1.88
N LYS A 32 19.45 -26.51 1.30
CA LYS A 32 18.30 -25.81 0.78
C LYS A 32 17.64 -26.56 -0.37
N HIS A 33 16.31 -26.63 -0.38
CA HIS A 33 15.50 -27.30 -1.40
C HIS A 33 14.18 -26.58 -1.65
N CYS A 34 13.42 -26.99 -2.69
CA CYS A 34 12.09 -26.43 -2.94
C CYS A 34 11.11 -26.76 -1.81
N TYR A 35 10.17 -25.86 -1.56
CA TYR A 35 9.16 -26.11 -0.53
C TYR A 35 8.16 -27.19 -0.96
N PHE A 36 8.00 -28.21 -0.15
CA PHE A 36 6.93 -29.20 -0.25
C PHE A 36 6.68 -29.88 1.10
N ILE A 37 5.48 -30.42 1.28
CA ILE A 37 5.13 -31.24 2.43
C ILE A 37 4.88 -32.67 1.95
N PRO A 38 5.59 -33.69 2.48
CA PRO A 38 5.35 -35.08 2.16
C PRO A 38 4.12 -35.62 2.88
N PHE A 39 3.39 -36.50 2.20
CA PHE A 39 2.27 -37.30 2.70
C PHE A 39 2.64 -38.78 2.71
N ALA A 40 1.93 -39.56 3.52
CA ALA A 40 2.09 -41.02 3.43
C ALA A 40 1.40 -41.57 2.15
N PRO A 41 1.84 -42.68 1.59
CA PRO A 41 1.21 -43.28 0.43
C PRO A 41 -0.28 -43.54 0.67
N GLY A 42 -1.13 -43.05 -0.24
CA GLY A 42 -2.58 -43.17 -0.17
C GLY A 42 -3.32 -42.06 0.54
N GLU A 43 -2.63 -41.10 1.14
CA GLU A 43 -3.19 -39.85 1.62
C GLU A 43 -3.43 -38.83 0.46
N ASP A 44 -4.37 -37.92 0.64
CA ASP A 44 -4.61 -36.83 -0.34
C ASP A 44 -3.55 -35.73 -0.19
N SER A 45 -2.53 -35.79 -1.03
CA SER A 45 -1.40 -34.83 -1.03
C SER A 45 -1.75 -33.40 -1.52
N PHE A 46 -3.01 -33.15 -1.92
CA PHE A 46 -3.50 -31.81 -2.24
C PHE A 46 -4.39 -31.23 -1.15
N SER A 47 -4.58 -31.94 -0.05
CA SER A 47 -5.26 -31.44 1.15
C SER A 47 -4.34 -30.50 1.95
N ALA A 48 -4.89 -29.88 3.02
CA ALA A 48 -4.08 -29.06 3.92
C ALA A 48 -2.90 -29.85 4.51
N ARG A 49 -1.74 -29.24 4.66
CA ARG A 49 -0.49 -29.87 5.13
C ARG A 49 -0.64 -30.55 6.49
N GLU A 50 -1.53 -30.02 7.35
CA GLU A 50 -1.86 -30.55 8.67
C GLU A 50 -2.55 -31.91 8.59
N ASN A 51 -3.10 -32.31 7.45
CA ASN A 51 -3.73 -33.61 7.22
C ASN A 51 -2.69 -34.71 6.89
N SER A 52 -1.43 -34.35 6.64
CA SER A 52 -0.38 -35.33 6.43
C SER A 52 0.02 -36.00 7.74
N SER A 53 0.02 -37.33 7.78
CA SER A 53 0.56 -38.07 8.90
C SER A 53 2.08 -37.91 9.05
N ARG A 54 2.75 -37.35 8.05
CA ARG A 54 4.19 -37.01 8.06
C ARG A 54 4.50 -35.66 8.69
N PHE A 55 3.50 -34.79 8.84
CA PHE A 55 3.62 -33.43 9.33
C PHE A 55 3.06 -33.33 10.76
N LYS A 56 3.83 -32.72 11.65
CA LYS A 56 3.35 -32.42 13.02
C LYS A 56 3.66 -30.97 13.35
N LEU A 57 2.65 -30.14 13.39
CA LEU A 57 2.77 -28.73 13.79
C LEU A 57 3.20 -28.64 15.26
N LEU A 58 4.19 -27.80 15.53
CA LEU A 58 4.70 -27.49 16.86
C LEU A 58 4.35 -26.07 17.31
N ASN A 59 3.45 -25.39 16.65
CA ASN A 59 2.88 -24.12 17.06
C ASN A 59 2.14 -24.24 18.38
N GLY A 60 1.86 -23.11 19.02
CA GLY A 60 1.11 -23.00 20.26
C GLY A 60 2.00 -22.56 21.42
N GLU A 61 1.67 -22.89 22.64
CA GLU A 61 2.36 -22.43 23.83
C GLU A 61 3.72 -23.12 24.04
N TRP A 62 4.81 -22.31 24.10
CA TRP A 62 6.15 -22.77 24.49
C TRP A 62 6.52 -22.20 25.84
N ASP A 63 7.33 -22.90 26.64
CA ASP A 63 8.00 -22.34 27.79
C ASP A 63 8.95 -21.25 27.30
N PHE A 64 8.92 -20.07 27.92
CA PHE A 64 9.68 -18.91 27.45
C PHE A 64 10.40 -18.23 28.61
N ARG A 65 11.59 -17.73 28.35
CA ARG A 65 12.34 -16.84 29.23
C ARG A 65 13.03 -15.78 28.42
N TYR A 66 12.78 -14.52 28.77
CA TYR A 66 13.42 -13.37 28.20
C TYR A 66 14.63 -12.95 29.02
N TYR A 67 15.70 -12.57 28.36
CA TYR A 67 16.88 -11.93 28.94
C TYR A 67 17.08 -10.59 28.25
N ASP A 68 17.26 -9.51 29.01
CA ASP A 68 17.58 -8.18 28.49
C ASP A 68 18.95 -8.17 27.81
N SER A 69 19.82 -9.09 28.19
CA SER A 69 21.17 -9.25 27.62
C SER A 69 21.62 -10.71 27.61
N ILE A 70 22.31 -11.12 26.53
CA ILE A 70 23.01 -12.41 26.46
C ILE A 70 24.00 -12.57 27.60
N ILE A 71 24.53 -11.48 28.18
CA ILE A 71 25.44 -11.48 29.31
C ILE A 71 24.76 -12.08 30.53
N ASP A 72 23.47 -11.83 30.73
CA ASP A 72 22.70 -12.24 31.91
C ASP A 72 22.26 -13.70 31.86
N MET A 73 22.48 -14.39 30.76
CA MET A 73 22.10 -15.81 30.59
C MET A 73 22.98 -16.72 31.49
N GLU A 74 22.35 -17.75 32.03
CA GLU A 74 23.05 -18.82 32.72
C GLU A 74 23.89 -19.66 31.75
N ASP A 75 24.99 -20.25 32.22
CA ASP A 75 25.84 -21.14 31.44
C ASP A 75 25.05 -22.32 30.81
N ASP A 76 24.06 -22.86 31.53
CA ASP A 76 23.09 -23.82 31.04
C ASP A 76 21.66 -23.28 31.08
N PHE A 77 21.34 -22.46 30.13
CA PHE A 77 19.99 -21.88 29.95
C PHE A 77 18.97 -22.87 29.39
N THR A 78 19.40 -24.05 28.94
CA THR A 78 18.48 -25.08 28.42
C THR A 78 17.59 -25.71 29.49
N VAL A 79 17.95 -25.54 30.74
CA VAL A 79 17.11 -25.82 31.93
C VAL A 79 16.44 -24.51 32.36
N LEU A 80 15.17 -24.34 32.07
CA LEU A 80 14.41 -23.10 32.32
C LEU A 80 13.65 -23.16 33.65
N PRO A 81 14.23 -22.65 34.76
CA PRO A 81 13.48 -22.51 36.01
C PRO A 81 12.49 -21.35 35.93
N GLY A 82 11.22 -21.60 36.21
CA GLY A 82 10.19 -20.56 36.33
C GLY A 82 9.87 -19.85 35.02
N SER A 83 9.85 -20.57 33.91
CA SER A 83 9.50 -20.03 32.60
C SER A 83 8.01 -19.62 32.54
N GLU A 84 7.74 -18.56 31.81
CA GLU A 84 6.39 -18.18 31.39
C GLU A 84 6.00 -18.91 30.09
N LYS A 85 4.79 -18.61 29.57
CA LYS A 85 4.32 -19.15 28.29
C LYS A 85 4.34 -18.08 27.22
N MET A 86 4.83 -18.44 26.02
CA MET A 86 4.86 -17.60 24.84
C MET A 86 4.21 -18.35 23.69
N PRO A 87 3.23 -17.76 23.01
CA PRO A 87 2.71 -18.35 21.77
C PRO A 87 3.79 -18.35 20.68
N VAL A 88 3.87 -19.41 19.93
CA VAL A 88 4.70 -19.58 18.72
C VAL A 88 3.76 -20.00 17.59
N PRO A 89 3.73 -19.28 16.47
CA PRO A 89 4.51 -18.08 16.12
C PRO A 89 4.06 -16.81 16.85
N SER A 90 5.01 -15.95 17.22
CA SER A 90 4.77 -14.58 17.67
C SER A 90 6.07 -13.77 17.77
N ASN A 91 5.92 -12.46 18.01
CA ASN A 91 7.01 -11.57 18.37
C ASN A 91 6.88 -11.21 19.86
N TRP A 92 7.96 -11.31 20.63
CA TRP A 92 7.91 -11.11 22.08
C TRP A 92 7.58 -9.67 22.50
N GLN A 93 7.80 -8.67 21.61
CA GLN A 93 7.43 -7.28 21.87
C GLN A 93 5.91 -7.11 22.05
N LEU A 94 5.10 -7.92 21.38
CA LEU A 94 3.64 -7.91 21.52
C LEU A 94 3.16 -8.57 22.83
N HIS A 95 4.08 -9.21 23.56
CA HIS A 95 3.79 -9.91 24.81
C HIS A 95 4.44 -9.24 26.04
N GLY A 96 4.90 -7.98 25.87
CA GLY A 96 5.41 -7.16 26.98
C GLY A 96 6.90 -7.29 27.26
N HIS A 97 7.65 -7.95 26.40
CA HIS A 97 9.11 -8.02 26.46
C HIS A 97 9.70 -7.11 25.38
N ASP A 98 10.66 -6.26 25.77
CA ASP A 98 11.24 -5.26 24.89
C ASP A 98 10.16 -4.29 24.33
N LYS A 99 10.47 -3.51 23.30
CA LYS A 99 9.57 -2.54 22.68
C LYS A 99 9.59 -2.66 21.16
N PRO A 100 8.45 -2.51 20.49
CA PRO A 100 8.45 -2.24 19.06
C PRO A 100 9.27 -0.98 18.78
N GLN A 101 10.15 -1.01 17.81
CA GLN A 101 10.94 0.13 17.36
C GLN A 101 10.76 0.29 15.87
N TYR A 102 10.34 1.48 15.43
CA TYR A 102 10.22 1.80 14.02
C TYR A 102 11.35 2.69 13.55
N THR A 103 12.13 2.20 12.59
CA THR A 103 13.09 3.01 11.84
C THR A 103 12.91 2.74 10.34
N ASN A 104 13.00 3.80 9.53
CA ASN A 104 12.98 3.72 8.07
C ASN A 104 14.42 3.54 7.55
N ILE A 105 15.29 4.56 7.72
CA ILE A 105 16.62 4.58 7.10
C ILE A 105 17.72 4.18 8.09
N ALA A 106 17.59 4.55 9.37
CA ALA A 106 18.67 4.40 10.32
C ALA A 106 18.77 2.98 10.89
N TYR A 107 19.98 2.41 10.92
CA TYR A 107 20.20 1.18 11.68
C TYR A 107 19.75 1.33 13.14
N PRO A 108 19.09 0.30 13.70
CA PRO A 108 18.68 0.32 15.11
C PRO A 108 19.84 0.13 16.10
N ILE A 109 21.03 -0.21 15.59
CA ILE A 109 22.24 -0.48 16.35
C ILE A 109 23.41 0.36 15.80
N PRO A 110 24.50 0.58 16.57
CA PRO A 110 25.71 1.22 16.05
C PRO A 110 26.30 0.45 14.86
N TYR A 111 26.76 1.18 13.85
CA TYR A 111 27.35 0.57 12.65
C TYR A 111 28.81 0.19 12.88
N ASP A 112 29.06 -1.08 13.19
CA ASP A 112 30.41 -1.68 13.34
C ASP A 112 30.45 -3.15 12.83
N PRO A 113 30.03 -3.39 11.56
CA PRO A 113 29.89 -4.75 11.04
C PRO A 113 31.23 -5.51 11.03
N PRO A 114 31.30 -6.80 11.43
CA PRO A 114 30.15 -7.67 11.71
C PRO A 114 29.66 -7.67 13.17
N TYR A 115 30.24 -6.83 14.02
CA TYR A 115 29.97 -6.83 15.46
C TYR A 115 28.61 -6.17 15.79
N VAL A 116 27.91 -6.75 16.75
CA VAL A 116 26.67 -6.19 17.31
C VAL A 116 26.88 -5.79 18.77
N PRO A 117 25.99 -4.99 19.40
CA PRO A 117 26.15 -4.65 20.82
C PRO A 117 26.31 -5.87 21.73
N ASP A 118 27.19 -5.80 22.72
CA ASP A 118 27.41 -6.89 23.68
C ASP A 118 26.15 -7.26 24.50
N ASP A 119 25.21 -6.34 24.66
CA ASP A 119 23.97 -6.48 25.43
C ASP A 119 22.78 -6.91 24.57
N ILE A 120 22.95 -7.98 23.80
CA ILE A 120 21.92 -8.52 22.89
C ILE A 120 20.74 -9.09 23.69
N PRO A 121 19.51 -8.62 23.47
CA PRO A 121 18.31 -9.28 24.00
C PRO A 121 18.12 -10.68 23.44
N VAL A 122 17.70 -11.62 24.33
CA VAL A 122 17.55 -13.04 23.96
C VAL A 122 16.21 -13.60 24.45
N GLY A 123 15.47 -14.22 23.56
CA GLY A 123 14.31 -15.06 23.88
C GLY A 123 14.66 -16.53 23.84
N VAL A 124 14.54 -17.22 24.97
CA VAL A 124 14.75 -18.68 25.04
C VAL A 124 13.43 -19.41 25.08
N TYR A 125 13.16 -20.16 24.05
CA TYR A 125 11.94 -20.94 23.83
C TYR A 125 12.21 -22.42 24.11
N SER A 126 11.32 -23.10 24.84
CA SER A 126 11.45 -24.55 25.04
C SER A 126 10.12 -25.26 24.93
N ARG A 127 10.14 -26.47 24.37
CA ARG A 127 8.96 -27.34 24.25
C ARG A 127 9.31 -28.81 24.43
N ASN A 128 8.43 -29.55 25.11
CA ASN A 128 8.57 -31.00 25.22
C ASN A 128 8.02 -31.66 23.94
N TYR A 129 8.75 -32.65 23.48
CA TYR A 129 8.42 -33.48 22.32
C TYR A 129 8.54 -34.99 22.66
N ASN A 130 7.41 -35.68 22.60
CA ASN A 130 7.41 -37.15 22.78
C ASN A 130 7.80 -37.87 21.49
N TYR A 131 8.87 -38.62 21.54
CA TYR A 131 9.37 -39.41 20.41
C TYR A 131 9.22 -40.93 20.65
N THR A 132 8.67 -41.59 19.66
CA THR A 132 8.66 -43.07 19.57
C THR A 132 9.46 -43.46 18.32
N PRO A 133 10.50 -44.28 18.47
CA PRO A 133 11.27 -44.74 17.32
C PRO A 133 10.39 -45.55 16.36
N ASP A 134 10.33 -45.18 15.12
CA ASP A 134 9.57 -45.82 14.03
C ASP A 134 10.43 -46.05 12.76
N GLY A 135 11.72 -45.79 12.89
CA GLY A 135 12.68 -45.93 11.78
C GLY A 135 12.67 -44.79 10.80
N MET A 136 11.92 -43.70 11.09
CA MET A 136 11.92 -42.48 10.28
C MET A 136 12.84 -41.39 10.83
N ARG A 137 13.39 -40.61 9.93
CA ARG A 137 14.09 -39.36 10.27
C ARG A 137 13.11 -38.34 10.82
N ARG A 138 13.57 -37.49 11.71
CA ARG A 138 12.86 -36.34 12.27
C ARG A 138 13.55 -35.06 11.82
N ILE A 139 12.87 -34.32 10.95
CA ILE A 139 13.35 -33.02 10.46
C ILE A 139 12.56 -31.92 11.18
N LEU A 140 13.26 -31.14 12.01
CA LEU A 140 12.68 -30.00 12.69
C LEU A 140 12.88 -28.75 11.82
N THR A 141 11.78 -28.11 11.49
CA THR A 141 11.75 -26.95 10.59
C THR A 141 11.25 -25.71 11.33
N PHE A 142 11.98 -24.60 11.19
CA PHE A 142 11.57 -23.24 11.53
C PHE A 142 11.41 -22.46 10.22
N GLU A 143 10.22 -21.97 9.90
CA GLU A 143 9.98 -21.19 8.67
C GLU A 143 10.46 -19.73 8.78
N GLY A 144 10.72 -19.23 9.99
CA GLY A 144 11.30 -17.89 10.23
C GLY A 144 11.54 -17.60 11.70
N ALA A 145 12.68 -16.99 11.99
CA ALA A 145 13.07 -16.52 13.33
C ALA A 145 13.99 -15.31 13.23
N ASP A 146 13.65 -14.22 13.89
CA ASP A 146 14.37 -12.93 13.80
C ASP A 146 15.14 -12.66 15.11
N SER A 147 16.46 -12.42 15.00
CA SER A 147 17.34 -12.36 13.79
C SER A 147 18.05 -13.68 13.50
N CYS A 148 18.40 -14.45 14.52
CA CYS A 148 19.06 -15.74 14.40
C CYS A 148 18.69 -16.68 15.55
N LEU A 149 18.88 -17.98 15.34
CA LEU A 149 18.53 -18.99 16.33
C LEU A 149 19.66 -20.00 16.58
N TYR A 150 19.82 -20.39 17.85
CA TYR A 150 20.64 -21.51 18.31
C TYR A 150 19.72 -22.64 18.78
N LEU A 151 19.86 -23.82 18.20
CA LEU A 151 19.01 -24.98 18.49
C LEU A 151 19.73 -26.00 19.40
N TYR A 152 19.01 -26.44 20.44
CA TYR A 152 19.45 -27.49 21.35
C TYR A 152 18.37 -28.56 21.52
N ILE A 153 18.77 -29.84 21.58
CA ILE A 153 17.88 -30.94 21.93
C ILE A 153 18.46 -31.64 23.16
N ASN A 154 17.66 -31.72 24.25
CA ASN A 154 18.10 -32.31 25.53
C ASN A 154 19.41 -31.70 26.10
N GLY A 155 19.60 -30.36 25.87
CA GLY A 155 20.83 -29.64 26.27
C GLY A 155 22.02 -29.83 25.34
N VAL A 156 21.90 -30.62 24.28
CA VAL A 156 22.95 -30.80 23.28
C VAL A 156 22.76 -29.83 22.12
N PHE A 157 23.82 -29.09 21.76
CA PHE A 157 23.81 -28.20 20.60
C PHE A 157 23.59 -29.00 19.30
N VAL A 158 22.60 -28.58 18.51
CA VAL A 158 22.22 -29.13 17.23
C VAL A 158 22.75 -28.30 16.07
N GLY A 159 22.56 -26.97 16.17
CA GLY A 159 22.98 -26.05 15.11
C GLY A 159 22.59 -24.62 15.34
N TYR A 160 22.97 -23.80 14.36
CA TYR A 160 22.73 -22.36 14.28
C TYR A 160 22.18 -22.01 12.90
N SER A 161 21.29 -21.04 12.81
CA SER A 161 20.84 -20.45 11.55
C SER A 161 20.49 -18.99 11.71
N GLN A 162 20.78 -18.22 10.69
CA GLN A 162 20.36 -16.82 10.55
C GLN A 162 19.64 -16.62 9.22
N VAL A 163 19.29 -15.37 8.89
CA VAL A 163 18.37 -14.93 7.84
C VAL A 163 16.91 -15.08 8.29
N SER A 164 16.37 -13.99 8.80
CA SER A 164 15.10 -13.97 9.53
C SER A 164 13.93 -14.62 8.79
N HIS A 165 13.82 -14.39 7.47
CA HIS A 165 12.70 -14.87 6.66
C HIS A 165 13.00 -16.13 5.85
N SER A 166 14.12 -16.81 6.14
CA SER A 166 14.49 -18.07 5.48
C SER A 166 14.13 -19.27 6.34
N THR A 167 13.74 -20.36 5.66
CA THR A 167 13.47 -21.65 6.31
C THR A 167 14.74 -22.33 6.78
N SER A 168 14.76 -22.77 8.03
CA SER A 168 15.87 -23.53 8.64
C SER A 168 15.41 -24.93 9.00
N GLU A 169 16.09 -25.94 8.47
CA GLU A 169 15.77 -27.36 8.71
C GLU A 169 16.94 -28.11 9.35
N PHE A 170 16.62 -28.90 10.37
CA PHE A 170 17.61 -29.67 11.13
C PHE A 170 17.21 -31.15 11.21
N ASP A 171 18.07 -32.07 10.83
CA ASP A 171 17.88 -33.49 11.16
C ASP A 171 18.19 -33.73 12.63
N VAL A 172 17.17 -33.84 13.45
CA VAL A 172 17.29 -34.00 14.89
C VAL A 172 17.22 -35.47 15.33
N THR A 173 17.15 -36.43 14.41
CA THR A 173 16.92 -37.85 14.70
C THR A 173 17.92 -38.40 15.71
N GLN A 174 19.22 -38.11 15.55
CA GLN A 174 20.28 -38.60 16.42
C GLN A 174 20.30 -37.98 17.84
N TYR A 175 19.64 -36.88 18.04
CA TYR A 175 19.56 -36.15 19.33
C TYR A 175 18.32 -36.56 20.15
N LEU A 176 17.36 -37.27 19.52
CA LEU A 176 16.14 -37.70 20.16
C LEU A 176 16.35 -39.06 20.86
N ARG A 177 15.75 -39.22 22.02
CA ARG A 177 15.65 -40.47 22.79
C ARG A 177 14.18 -40.90 22.90
N GLU A 178 13.95 -42.17 23.06
CA GLU A 178 12.58 -42.69 23.28
C GLU A 178 11.95 -42.00 24.51
N GLY A 179 10.68 -41.60 24.36
CA GLY A 179 9.94 -40.84 25.40
C GLY A 179 10.08 -39.33 25.22
N GLU A 180 10.10 -38.65 26.35
CA GLU A 180 10.10 -37.19 26.38
C GLU A 180 11.48 -36.59 26.04
N ASN A 181 11.50 -35.64 25.14
CA ASN A 181 12.64 -34.82 24.74
C ASN A 181 12.32 -33.36 24.92
N ARG A 182 13.34 -32.54 25.18
CA ARG A 182 13.20 -31.07 25.23
C ARG A 182 13.89 -30.44 24.06
N ILE A 183 13.07 -29.70 23.28
CA ILE A 183 13.56 -28.81 22.22
C ILE A 183 13.77 -27.45 22.85
N THR A 184 14.93 -26.84 22.67
CA THR A 184 15.21 -25.47 23.13
C THR A 184 15.81 -24.64 21.99
N ALA A 185 15.21 -23.46 21.71
CA ALA A 185 15.70 -22.49 20.73
C ALA A 185 16.01 -21.17 21.46
N ALA A 186 17.25 -20.70 21.36
CA ALA A 186 17.61 -19.35 21.80
C ALA A 186 17.65 -18.45 20.57
N VAL A 187 16.80 -17.42 20.56
CA VAL A 187 16.69 -16.44 19.47
C VAL A 187 17.30 -15.13 19.96
N LEU A 188 18.25 -14.59 19.20
CA LEU A 188 18.91 -13.33 19.47
C LEU A 188 18.25 -12.21 18.66
N LYS A 189 18.11 -11.03 19.27
CA LYS A 189 17.57 -9.84 18.59
C LYS A 189 18.52 -9.30 17.53
N TRP A 190 19.82 -9.40 17.75
CA TRP A 190 20.83 -8.86 16.84
C TRP A 190 21.87 -9.93 16.47
N CYS A 191 22.30 -9.91 15.22
CA CYS A 191 23.43 -10.65 14.70
C CYS A 191 24.06 -9.87 13.54
N ASP A 192 25.14 -10.35 12.98
CA ASP A 192 25.79 -9.75 11.81
C ASP A 192 24.84 -9.65 10.60
N GLY A 193 23.85 -10.54 10.53
CA GLY A 193 22.76 -10.48 9.54
C GLY A 193 21.88 -9.23 9.66
N THR A 194 21.79 -8.62 10.84
CA THR A 194 21.02 -7.38 11.07
C THR A 194 21.47 -6.23 10.16
N TYR A 195 22.75 -6.20 9.76
CA TYR A 195 23.24 -5.19 8.82
C TYR A 195 22.74 -5.39 7.37
N LEU A 196 22.17 -6.54 7.05
CA LEU A 196 21.54 -6.85 5.77
C LEU A 196 20.01 -6.88 5.85
N GLU A 197 19.43 -6.60 7.00
CA GLU A 197 17.98 -6.68 7.27
C GLU A 197 17.47 -5.34 7.85
N ASP A 198 17.84 -4.24 7.17
CA ASP A 198 17.51 -2.86 7.59
C ASP A 198 16.24 -2.31 6.88
N GLN A 199 15.25 -3.18 6.68
CA GLN A 199 14.00 -2.82 6.00
C GLN A 199 13.21 -1.74 6.75
N ASP A 200 12.47 -0.93 5.99
CA ASP A 200 11.52 0.05 6.50
C ASP A 200 10.32 -0.64 7.17
N LYS A 201 10.48 -1.04 8.41
CA LYS A 201 9.45 -1.70 9.21
C LYS A 201 9.73 -1.59 10.70
N PHE A 202 8.74 -1.91 11.53
CA PHE A 202 9.00 -2.12 12.96
C PHE A 202 10.02 -3.24 13.18
N ARG A 203 10.93 -3.06 14.12
CA ARG A 203 11.88 -4.09 14.57
C ARG A 203 11.20 -4.95 15.63
N LEU A 204 10.88 -6.17 15.27
CA LEU A 204 10.26 -7.18 16.13
C LEU A 204 11.11 -8.46 16.04
N SER A 205 11.12 -9.23 17.12
CA SER A 205 11.96 -10.43 17.18
C SER A 205 11.18 -11.61 17.76
N GLY A 206 11.67 -12.82 17.52
CA GLY A 206 11.10 -14.06 18.01
C GLY A 206 10.94 -15.12 16.93
N ILE A 207 10.27 -16.21 17.26
CA ILE A 207 9.90 -17.26 16.28
C ILE A 207 8.54 -16.84 15.69
N PHE A 208 8.56 -16.19 14.53
CA PHE A 208 7.40 -15.50 13.96
C PHE A 208 6.75 -16.26 12.80
N ARG A 209 7.26 -17.42 12.39
CA ARG A 209 6.62 -18.33 11.43
C ARG A 209 6.48 -19.72 12.01
N ASP A 210 5.80 -20.60 11.29
CA ASP A 210 5.46 -21.93 11.75
C ASP A 210 6.69 -22.76 12.10
N VAL A 211 6.54 -23.57 13.15
CA VAL A 211 7.51 -24.59 13.55
C VAL A 211 6.84 -25.96 13.45
N TYR A 212 7.49 -26.89 12.79
CA TYR A 212 6.95 -28.22 12.63
C TYR A 212 8.02 -29.31 12.56
N MET A 213 7.59 -30.56 12.78
CA MET A 213 8.40 -31.76 12.66
C MET A 213 7.91 -32.60 11.50
N LEU A 214 8.78 -32.91 10.55
CA LEU A 214 8.52 -33.88 9.50
C LEU A 214 9.05 -35.27 9.90
N SER A 215 8.26 -36.32 9.65
CA SER A 215 8.64 -37.72 9.79
C SER A 215 8.89 -38.29 8.40
N ARG A 216 10.15 -38.48 8.02
CA ARG A 216 10.54 -38.86 6.66
C ARG A 216 11.29 -40.20 6.59
N PRO A 217 11.09 -41.01 5.57
CA PRO A 217 11.88 -42.22 5.36
C PRO A 217 13.36 -41.93 5.19
N GLU A 218 14.22 -42.95 5.41
CA GLU A 218 15.66 -42.83 5.15
C GLU A 218 15.94 -42.55 3.67
N LYS A 219 15.27 -43.35 2.76
CA LYS A 219 15.25 -43.04 1.33
C LYS A 219 14.03 -42.20 1.02
N ARG A 220 14.25 -40.98 0.56
CA ARG A 220 13.19 -39.99 0.27
C ARG A 220 13.61 -39.11 -0.89
N LEU A 221 12.66 -38.37 -1.41
CA LEU A 221 12.94 -37.25 -2.30
C LEU A 221 13.55 -36.09 -1.49
N GLU A 222 14.76 -35.66 -1.81
CA GLU A 222 15.39 -34.53 -1.11
C GLU A 222 14.98 -33.18 -1.76
N ASN A 223 14.86 -33.17 -3.08
CA ASN A 223 14.50 -32.01 -3.86
C ASN A 223 13.89 -32.41 -5.19
N TYR A 224 13.17 -31.48 -5.85
CA TYR A 224 12.81 -31.60 -7.26
C TYR A 224 12.66 -30.21 -7.89
N ILE A 225 12.88 -30.15 -9.21
CA ILE A 225 12.73 -28.95 -9.99
C ILE A 225 11.74 -29.21 -11.12
N ILE A 226 10.76 -28.30 -11.25
CA ILE A 226 9.80 -28.28 -12.35
C ILE A 226 10.09 -27.06 -13.20
N ARG A 227 10.27 -27.27 -14.52
CA ARG A 227 10.33 -26.22 -15.52
C ARG A 227 9.23 -26.41 -16.55
N THR A 228 8.71 -25.34 -17.11
CA THR A 228 7.73 -25.37 -18.19
C THR A 228 8.30 -24.63 -19.41
N GLU A 229 8.20 -25.26 -20.56
CA GLU A 229 8.54 -24.65 -21.85
C GLU A 229 7.30 -24.62 -22.73
N LEU A 230 7.05 -23.50 -23.38
CA LEU A 230 5.94 -23.37 -24.35
C LEU A 230 6.50 -23.34 -25.76
N SER A 231 5.80 -23.99 -26.71
CA SER A 231 6.10 -23.83 -28.12
C SER A 231 5.86 -22.38 -28.58
N GLU A 232 6.53 -21.95 -29.64
CA GLU A 232 6.39 -20.57 -30.15
C GLU A 232 4.95 -20.25 -30.60
N ASP A 233 4.26 -21.24 -31.16
CA ASP A 233 2.87 -21.14 -31.61
C ASP A 233 1.84 -21.39 -30.49
N LEU A 234 2.29 -21.64 -29.26
CA LEU A 234 1.47 -21.90 -28.08
C LEU A 234 0.50 -23.11 -28.22
N THR A 235 0.79 -24.03 -29.13
CA THR A 235 -0.05 -25.22 -29.34
C THR A 235 0.36 -26.40 -28.47
N SER A 236 1.57 -26.40 -27.96
CA SER A 236 2.13 -27.42 -27.06
C SER A 236 2.99 -26.82 -25.94
N ALA A 237 3.20 -27.60 -24.91
CA ALA A 237 4.12 -27.29 -23.82
C ALA A 237 4.91 -28.51 -23.40
N LYS A 238 6.03 -28.30 -22.73
CA LYS A 238 6.79 -29.35 -22.07
C LYS A 238 6.79 -29.15 -20.57
N LEU A 239 6.55 -30.21 -19.84
CA LEU A 239 6.85 -30.32 -18.42
C LEU A 239 8.20 -30.99 -18.28
N ILE A 240 9.17 -30.28 -17.71
CA ILE A 240 10.51 -30.79 -17.45
C ILE A 240 10.62 -31.02 -15.95
N PHE A 241 10.96 -32.23 -15.56
CA PHE A 241 11.01 -32.64 -14.16
C PHE A 241 12.35 -33.29 -13.83
N THR A 242 12.98 -32.87 -12.74
CA THR A 242 14.26 -33.41 -12.24
C THR A 242 14.15 -33.70 -10.75
N PRO A 243 14.06 -34.96 -10.31
CA PRO A 243 14.10 -35.35 -8.90
C PRO A 243 15.52 -35.46 -8.37
N SER A 244 15.71 -35.28 -7.07
CA SER A 244 16.96 -35.55 -6.37
C SER A 244 16.72 -36.34 -5.08
N GLY A 245 17.58 -37.32 -4.78
CA GLY A 245 17.54 -38.18 -3.59
C GLY A 245 16.79 -39.49 -3.77
N SER A 246 15.87 -39.61 -4.74
CA SER A 246 15.16 -40.87 -5.01
C SER A 246 14.57 -40.90 -6.42
N HIS A 247 14.34 -42.10 -6.94
CA HIS A 247 13.48 -42.36 -8.11
C HIS A 247 12.05 -41.86 -7.81
N ALA A 248 11.42 -41.18 -8.76
CA ALA A 248 10.07 -40.64 -8.67
C ALA A 248 9.15 -41.23 -9.75
N GLU A 249 7.94 -41.58 -9.36
CA GLU A 249 6.83 -41.90 -10.26
C GLU A 249 5.81 -40.75 -10.24
N CYS A 250 5.53 -40.16 -11.38
CA CYS A 250 4.75 -38.95 -11.50
C CYS A 250 3.46 -39.19 -12.29
N THR A 251 2.37 -38.52 -11.86
CA THR A 251 1.10 -38.55 -12.54
C THR A 251 0.53 -37.15 -12.64
N LEU A 252 0.36 -36.63 -13.85
CA LEU A 252 -0.18 -35.28 -14.12
C LEU A 252 -1.67 -35.37 -14.48
N HIS A 253 -2.52 -34.65 -13.77
CA HIS A 253 -3.94 -34.49 -14.02
C HIS A 253 -4.29 -33.04 -14.34
N ASP A 254 -5.34 -32.84 -15.12
CA ASP A 254 -5.94 -31.49 -15.26
C ASP A 254 -6.85 -31.16 -14.04
N ASP A 255 -7.39 -29.96 -13.99
CA ASP A 255 -8.25 -29.49 -12.91
C ASP A 255 -9.54 -30.33 -12.75
N SER A 256 -10.04 -30.94 -13.85
CA SER A 256 -11.19 -31.83 -13.81
C SER A 256 -10.85 -33.24 -13.27
N GLY A 257 -9.58 -33.54 -13.00
CA GLY A 257 -9.10 -34.86 -12.58
C GLY A 257 -8.82 -35.85 -13.74
N ARG A 258 -8.87 -35.39 -14.99
CA ARG A 258 -8.52 -36.20 -16.15
C ARG A 258 -7.01 -36.42 -16.20
N LEU A 259 -6.58 -37.66 -16.40
CA LEU A 259 -5.18 -38.00 -16.59
C LEU A 259 -4.64 -37.37 -17.89
N ILE A 260 -3.58 -36.58 -17.77
CA ILE A 260 -2.86 -35.93 -18.88
C ILE A 260 -1.62 -36.77 -19.24
N SER A 261 -0.80 -37.14 -18.25
CA SER A 261 0.41 -37.89 -18.49
C SER A 261 0.83 -38.71 -17.27
N LYS A 262 1.56 -39.83 -17.52
CA LYS A 262 2.22 -40.61 -16.50
C LYS A 262 3.67 -40.88 -16.93
N PHE A 263 4.63 -40.60 -16.05
CA PHE A 263 6.06 -40.73 -16.32
C PHE A 263 6.84 -41.09 -15.05
N SER A 264 8.11 -41.46 -15.21
CA SER A 264 9.00 -41.67 -14.10
C SER A 264 10.39 -41.11 -14.40
N ALA A 265 11.13 -40.74 -13.39
CA ALA A 265 12.51 -40.26 -13.49
C ALA A 265 13.37 -40.93 -12.42
N ALA A 266 14.57 -41.36 -12.80
CA ALA A 266 15.58 -41.81 -11.84
C ALA A 266 16.12 -40.61 -11.03
N ASP A 267 16.81 -40.88 -9.93
CA ASP A 267 17.51 -39.88 -9.13
C ASP A 267 18.47 -39.05 -10.00
N GLY A 268 18.31 -37.74 -10.05
CA GLY A 268 19.09 -36.81 -10.85
C GLY A 268 18.79 -36.82 -12.37
N GLU A 269 17.86 -37.66 -12.85
CA GLU A 269 17.48 -37.72 -14.26
C GLU A 269 16.46 -36.61 -14.61
N THR A 270 16.74 -35.87 -15.68
CA THR A 270 15.80 -34.89 -16.22
C THR A 270 14.90 -35.53 -17.28
N ILE A 271 13.60 -35.55 -17.03
CA ILE A 271 12.59 -36.02 -17.98
C ILE A 271 11.81 -34.86 -18.54
N SER A 272 11.55 -34.88 -19.87
CA SER A 272 10.70 -33.92 -20.57
C SER A 272 9.43 -34.62 -21.08
N VAL A 273 8.28 -34.09 -20.72
CA VAL A 273 6.96 -34.62 -21.06
C VAL A 273 6.20 -33.59 -21.90
N GLU A 274 5.81 -33.99 -23.12
CA GLU A 274 5.07 -33.11 -24.02
C GLU A 274 3.57 -33.10 -23.69
N ILE A 275 2.99 -31.91 -23.63
CA ILE A 275 1.57 -31.67 -23.36
C ILE A 275 0.97 -30.96 -24.59
N SER A 276 0.01 -31.62 -25.23
CA SER A 276 -0.73 -31.06 -26.36
C SER A 276 -1.91 -30.21 -25.87
N ASP A 277 -2.14 -29.06 -26.50
CA ASP A 277 -3.22 -28.13 -26.18
C ASP A 277 -3.29 -27.76 -24.69
N PRO A 278 -2.18 -27.22 -24.12
CA PRO A 278 -2.12 -26.87 -22.71
C PRO A 278 -2.95 -25.64 -22.40
N LYS A 279 -3.56 -25.61 -21.21
CA LYS A 279 -4.10 -24.38 -20.64
C LYS A 279 -3.00 -23.65 -19.88
N PHE A 280 -2.86 -22.36 -20.15
CA PHE A 280 -1.80 -21.55 -19.59
C PHE A 280 -2.22 -20.87 -18.29
N TRP A 281 -1.26 -20.66 -17.43
CA TRP A 281 -1.41 -19.88 -16.23
C TRP A 281 -1.17 -18.38 -16.52
N ASN A 282 -2.05 -17.51 -16.03
CA ASN A 282 -1.90 -16.06 -16.00
C ASN A 282 -2.79 -15.48 -14.87
N ALA A 283 -2.67 -14.18 -14.58
CA ALA A 283 -3.41 -13.56 -13.47
C ALA A 283 -4.93 -13.46 -13.69
N GLU A 284 -5.43 -13.56 -14.93
CA GLU A 284 -6.85 -13.47 -15.25
C GLU A 284 -7.53 -14.84 -15.26
N THR A 285 -6.78 -15.87 -15.65
CA THR A 285 -7.23 -17.27 -15.73
C THR A 285 -6.16 -18.21 -15.20
N PRO A 286 -5.96 -18.28 -13.88
CA PRO A 286 -4.86 -19.01 -13.24
C PRO A 286 -5.08 -20.52 -13.26
N TYR A 287 -4.84 -21.16 -14.41
CA TYR A 287 -5.05 -22.58 -14.57
C TYR A 287 -3.88 -23.41 -14.04
N LEU A 288 -4.19 -24.35 -13.12
CA LEU A 288 -3.21 -25.20 -12.46
C LEU A 288 -3.51 -26.69 -12.70
N TYR A 289 -2.49 -27.41 -13.16
CA TYR A 289 -2.49 -28.88 -13.21
C TYR A 289 -2.07 -29.45 -11.86
N ARG A 290 -2.47 -30.72 -11.61
CA ARG A 290 -2.15 -31.44 -10.38
C ARG A 290 -1.11 -32.52 -10.68
N LEU A 291 0.13 -32.33 -10.22
CA LEU A 291 1.21 -33.31 -10.33
C LEU A 291 1.34 -34.06 -9.01
N THR A 292 1.08 -35.35 -9.03
CA THR A 292 1.33 -36.26 -7.91
C THR A 292 2.68 -36.93 -8.12
N ILE A 293 3.58 -36.83 -7.14
CA ILE A 293 4.93 -37.40 -7.15
C ILE A 293 5.02 -38.47 -6.06
N ASN A 294 5.26 -39.73 -6.44
CA ASN A 294 5.50 -40.82 -5.51
C ASN A 294 6.98 -41.17 -5.50
N ALA A 295 7.65 -41.02 -4.38
CA ALA A 295 9.09 -41.25 -4.26
C ALA A 295 9.48 -41.66 -2.84
N GLY A 296 10.33 -42.68 -2.70
CA GLY A 296 10.89 -43.08 -1.41
C GLY A 296 9.90 -43.44 -0.31
N GLY A 297 8.64 -43.85 -0.64
CA GLY A 297 7.58 -44.09 0.35
C GLY A 297 6.85 -42.86 0.84
N GLU A 298 6.94 -41.76 0.07
CA GLU A 298 6.21 -40.49 0.26
C GLU A 298 5.38 -40.15 -0.98
N THR A 299 4.29 -39.41 -0.80
CA THR A 299 3.49 -38.81 -1.86
C THR A 299 3.52 -37.33 -1.71
N ILE A 300 3.84 -36.61 -2.78
CA ILE A 300 3.89 -35.11 -2.80
C ILE A 300 2.90 -34.64 -3.85
N GLY A 301 2.08 -33.67 -3.51
CA GLY A 301 1.19 -32.96 -4.43
C GLY A 301 1.78 -31.60 -4.82
N GLU A 302 1.94 -31.37 -6.12
CA GLU A 302 2.42 -30.09 -6.63
C GLU A 302 1.45 -29.51 -7.67
N ARG A 303 1.24 -28.20 -7.64
CA ARG A 303 0.40 -27.48 -8.61
C ARG A 303 1.27 -26.86 -9.69
N VAL A 304 1.02 -27.19 -10.93
CA VAL A 304 1.85 -26.81 -12.07
C VAL A 304 1.06 -25.85 -12.97
N GLY A 305 1.60 -24.65 -13.14
CA GLY A 305 1.10 -23.66 -14.12
C GLY A 305 2.04 -23.57 -15.32
N PHE A 306 1.53 -23.85 -16.52
CA PHE A 306 2.31 -23.66 -17.74
C PHE A 306 2.35 -22.19 -18.11
N ARG A 307 3.55 -21.60 -18.08
CA ARG A 307 3.75 -20.20 -18.47
C ARG A 307 5.19 -19.97 -18.97
N ARG A 308 5.37 -18.94 -19.77
CA ARG A 308 6.68 -18.41 -20.20
C ARG A 308 6.68 -16.91 -20.05
N ILE A 309 7.65 -16.37 -19.29
CA ILE A 309 7.94 -14.94 -19.23
C ILE A 309 9.26 -14.67 -19.94
N CYS A 310 9.34 -13.57 -20.69
CA CYS A 310 10.54 -13.15 -21.41
C CYS A 310 10.50 -11.65 -21.70
N VAL A 311 11.65 -11.12 -22.09
CA VAL A 311 11.78 -9.78 -22.69
C VAL A 311 12.02 -9.93 -24.18
N GLU A 312 11.13 -9.36 -24.98
CA GLU A 312 11.27 -9.32 -26.43
C GLU A 312 11.15 -7.86 -26.93
N ASN A 313 12.18 -7.37 -27.61
CA ASN A 313 12.24 -5.99 -28.12
C ASN A 313 11.99 -4.92 -27.03
N GLY A 314 12.50 -5.15 -25.82
CA GLY A 314 12.32 -4.24 -24.68
C GLY A 314 10.93 -4.29 -24.01
N VAL A 315 10.13 -5.31 -24.33
CA VAL A 315 8.79 -5.49 -23.79
C VAL A 315 8.72 -6.78 -22.98
N VAL A 316 8.19 -6.72 -21.76
CA VAL A 316 7.92 -7.91 -20.93
C VAL A 316 6.67 -8.61 -21.46
N LYS A 317 6.81 -9.90 -21.78
CA LYS A 317 5.72 -10.73 -22.30
C LYS A 317 5.52 -11.98 -21.45
N LEU A 318 4.27 -12.27 -21.15
CA LEU A 318 3.86 -13.55 -20.57
C LEU A 318 3.06 -14.33 -21.62
N ASN A 319 3.46 -15.57 -21.88
CA ASN A 319 2.80 -16.42 -22.91
C ASN A 319 2.66 -15.72 -24.26
N GLY A 320 3.69 -14.96 -24.67
CA GLY A 320 3.72 -14.21 -25.92
C GLY A 320 2.95 -12.88 -25.91
N THR A 321 2.19 -12.56 -24.86
CA THR A 321 1.38 -11.34 -24.73
C THR A 321 2.10 -10.30 -23.85
N PRO A 322 2.23 -9.03 -24.29
CA PRO A 322 2.68 -7.94 -23.44
C PRO A 322 1.81 -7.83 -22.18
N ILE A 323 2.43 -7.68 -21.00
CA ILE A 323 1.69 -7.52 -19.74
C ILE A 323 2.06 -6.21 -19.04
N LYS A 324 1.16 -5.75 -18.15
CA LYS A 324 1.37 -4.62 -17.25
C LYS A 324 1.14 -5.06 -15.80
N PHE A 325 2.13 -4.75 -14.94
CA PHE A 325 1.96 -4.94 -13.50
C PHE A 325 1.12 -3.79 -12.92
N LYS A 326 -0.06 -4.12 -12.43
CA LYS A 326 -0.92 -3.29 -11.59
C LYS A 326 -0.68 -3.76 -10.16
N GLY A 327 0.46 -3.35 -9.61
CA GLY A 327 1.05 -3.97 -8.43
C GLY A 327 0.92 -3.16 -7.16
N VAL A 328 1.22 -3.83 -6.06
CA VAL A 328 1.37 -3.24 -4.72
C VAL A 328 2.53 -3.92 -4.00
N ASN A 329 3.25 -3.16 -3.18
CA ASN A 329 4.25 -3.66 -2.24
C ASN A 329 3.54 -4.18 -0.98
N ARG A 330 4.06 -5.25 -0.34
CA ARG A 330 3.43 -5.82 0.83
C ARG A 330 4.44 -6.34 1.84
N HIS A 331 4.37 -5.80 3.06
CA HIS A 331 5.02 -6.34 4.24
C HIS A 331 4.16 -7.39 4.97
N ASP A 332 4.81 -8.36 5.65
CA ASP A 332 4.19 -9.20 6.68
C ASP A 332 4.08 -8.38 7.97
N SER A 333 2.99 -7.62 8.12
CA SER A 333 2.74 -6.80 9.31
C SER A 333 1.24 -6.76 9.66
N TYR A 334 0.92 -7.12 10.91
CA TYR A 334 -0.44 -7.11 11.43
C TYR A 334 -0.45 -6.58 12.87
N PRO A 335 -1.45 -5.77 13.26
CA PRO A 335 -1.46 -5.11 14.57
C PRO A 335 -1.57 -6.07 15.76
N ASP A 336 -2.11 -7.25 15.56
CA ASP A 336 -2.37 -8.26 16.60
C ASP A 336 -1.38 -9.43 16.58
N THR A 337 -0.69 -9.68 15.46
CA THR A 337 0.22 -10.82 15.30
C THR A 337 1.64 -10.44 14.90
N GLY A 338 1.93 -9.15 14.70
CA GLY A 338 3.26 -8.68 14.29
C GLY A 338 3.65 -9.20 12.92
N TYR A 339 4.81 -9.84 12.83
CA TYR A 339 5.31 -10.46 11.59
C TYR A 339 4.59 -11.77 11.23
N TYR A 340 3.87 -12.37 12.15
CA TYR A 340 3.15 -13.60 11.86
C TYR A 340 1.95 -13.32 10.97
N ALA A 341 2.01 -13.83 9.75
CA ALA A 341 0.93 -13.81 8.77
C ALA A 341 0.28 -15.20 8.68
N PRO A 342 -0.79 -15.51 9.44
CA PRO A 342 -1.50 -16.77 9.30
C PRO A 342 -2.24 -16.85 7.96
N LEU A 343 -2.57 -18.08 7.54
CA LEU A 343 -3.11 -18.38 6.20
C LEU A 343 -4.37 -17.60 5.86
N ASP A 344 -5.25 -17.39 6.82
CA ASP A 344 -6.49 -16.63 6.65
C ASP A 344 -6.23 -15.13 6.38
N LYS A 345 -5.23 -14.55 7.05
CA LYS A 345 -4.81 -13.16 6.82
C LYS A 345 -4.11 -12.98 5.47
N MET A 346 -3.22 -13.91 5.09
CA MET A 346 -2.65 -13.91 3.75
C MET A 346 -3.74 -14.00 2.67
N ARG A 347 -4.73 -14.89 2.86
CA ARG A 347 -5.87 -15.02 1.95
C ARG A 347 -6.73 -13.76 1.89
N LEU A 348 -6.93 -13.09 3.04
CA LEU A 348 -7.65 -11.81 3.10
C LEU A 348 -6.96 -10.75 2.25
N ASP A 349 -5.66 -10.53 2.46
CA ASP A 349 -4.88 -9.55 1.69
C ASP A 349 -4.96 -9.83 0.18
N LEU A 350 -4.65 -11.05 -0.24
CA LEU A 350 -4.64 -11.43 -1.66
C LEU A 350 -6.04 -11.37 -2.30
N THR A 351 -7.08 -11.73 -1.56
CA THR A 351 -8.47 -11.61 -2.01
C THR A 351 -8.86 -10.14 -2.19
N GLN A 352 -8.50 -9.27 -1.23
CA GLN A 352 -8.73 -7.83 -1.36
C GLN A 352 -7.96 -7.23 -2.54
N MET A 353 -6.70 -7.62 -2.76
CA MET A 353 -5.94 -7.18 -3.93
C MET A 353 -6.68 -7.49 -5.23
N LYS A 354 -7.16 -8.72 -5.40
CA LYS A 354 -7.93 -9.14 -6.59
C LYS A 354 -9.25 -8.36 -6.73
N ARG A 355 -9.96 -8.13 -5.64
CA ARG A 355 -11.21 -7.35 -5.60
C ARG A 355 -11.01 -5.88 -5.97
N HIS A 356 -9.78 -5.39 -5.86
CA HIS A 356 -9.38 -4.02 -6.20
C HIS A 356 -8.56 -3.93 -7.49
N ASN A 357 -8.69 -4.91 -8.39
CA ASN A 357 -8.06 -4.95 -9.72
C ASN A 357 -6.52 -4.98 -9.70
N ILE A 358 -5.90 -5.30 -8.57
CA ILE A 358 -4.47 -5.53 -8.45
C ILE A 358 -4.16 -6.91 -9.01
N ASN A 359 -3.17 -7.02 -9.92
CA ASN A 359 -2.76 -8.27 -10.53
C ASN A 359 -1.36 -8.75 -10.12
N ALA A 360 -0.64 -7.94 -9.33
CA ALA A 360 0.74 -8.22 -8.95
C ALA A 360 1.06 -7.79 -7.51
N VAL A 361 1.99 -8.48 -6.88
CA VAL A 361 2.52 -8.14 -5.55
C VAL A 361 4.04 -8.30 -5.53
N ARG A 362 4.75 -7.32 -4.93
CA ARG A 362 6.17 -7.46 -4.57
C ARG A 362 6.25 -7.82 -3.09
N THR A 363 6.98 -8.89 -2.79
CA THR A 363 7.21 -9.32 -1.41
C THR A 363 8.28 -8.45 -0.77
N SER A 364 7.95 -7.21 -0.50
CA SER A 364 8.87 -6.22 0.08
C SER A 364 9.08 -6.49 1.58
N HIS A 365 10.32 -6.64 2.08
CA HIS A 365 11.54 -6.76 1.28
C HIS A 365 12.22 -8.06 1.67
N TYR A 366 11.47 -9.17 1.59
CA TYR A 366 11.90 -10.51 2.01
C TYR A 366 10.94 -11.60 1.51
N PRO A 367 11.37 -12.86 1.41
CA PRO A 367 10.49 -13.97 1.04
C PRO A 367 9.37 -14.14 2.06
N ASN A 368 8.12 -14.21 1.60
CA ASN A 368 6.96 -14.49 2.44
C ASN A 368 6.89 -15.98 2.84
N ALA A 369 5.93 -16.36 3.71
CA ALA A 369 5.70 -17.75 4.06
C ALA A 369 5.33 -18.56 2.81
N PRO A 370 5.74 -19.86 2.72
CA PRO A 370 5.54 -20.65 1.49
C PRO A 370 4.09 -20.76 1.01
N GLN A 371 3.12 -20.77 1.93
CA GLN A 371 1.69 -20.81 1.57
C GLN A 371 1.23 -19.53 0.86
N PHE A 372 1.89 -18.38 1.04
CA PHE A 372 1.58 -17.14 0.34
C PHE A 372 1.66 -17.34 -1.18
N TYR A 373 2.74 -17.95 -1.65
CA TYR A 373 2.93 -18.21 -3.09
C TYR A 373 1.94 -19.23 -3.63
N GLN A 374 1.59 -20.24 -2.84
CA GLN A 374 0.53 -21.20 -3.21
C GLN A 374 -0.82 -20.49 -3.40
N LEU A 375 -1.13 -19.50 -2.55
CA LEU A 375 -2.32 -18.66 -2.71
C LEU A 375 -2.22 -17.75 -3.94
N CYS A 376 -1.05 -17.18 -4.23
CA CYS A 376 -0.83 -16.39 -5.43
C CYS A 376 -0.99 -17.23 -6.71
N ASP A 377 -0.50 -18.48 -6.69
CA ASP A 377 -0.70 -19.45 -7.78
C ASP A 377 -2.20 -19.69 -8.03
N GLU A 378 -2.98 -19.90 -6.95
CA GLU A 378 -4.42 -20.19 -7.01
C GLU A 378 -5.27 -18.99 -7.43
N LEU A 379 -4.99 -17.80 -6.87
CA LEU A 379 -5.77 -16.59 -7.07
C LEU A 379 -5.38 -15.83 -8.35
N GLY A 380 -4.23 -16.16 -8.92
CA GLY A 380 -3.70 -15.47 -10.10
C GLY A 380 -3.14 -14.09 -9.76
N LEU A 381 -2.03 -14.04 -9.03
CA LEU A 381 -1.25 -12.84 -8.77
C LEU A 381 0.18 -13.05 -9.26
N TYR A 382 0.69 -12.11 -10.03
CA TYR A 382 2.10 -12.08 -10.40
C TYR A 382 2.94 -11.69 -9.19
N VAL A 383 4.09 -12.32 -9.00
CA VAL A 383 4.95 -12.06 -7.85
C VAL A 383 6.33 -11.60 -8.31
N ILE A 384 6.81 -10.49 -7.73
CA ILE A 384 8.24 -10.21 -7.59
C ILE A 384 8.64 -10.78 -6.24
N ASP A 385 9.42 -11.84 -6.24
CA ASP A 385 9.91 -12.50 -5.03
C ASP A 385 11.29 -11.95 -4.68
N GLU A 386 11.44 -11.39 -3.45
CA GLU A 386 12.58 -10.57 -3.10
C GLU A 386 13.45 -11.22 -2.02
N ALA A 387 14.76 -11.16 -2.23
CA ALA A 387 15.75 -11.63 -1.26
C ALA A 387 15.79 -10.72 -0.04
N ASP A 388 16.01 -11.30 1.13
CA ASP A 388 16.07 -10.64 2.43
C ASP A 388 17.34 -9.80 2.61
N VAL A 389 17.48 -8.73 1.81
CA VAL A 389 18.65 -7.84 1.81
C VAL A 389 18.21 -6.40 1.72
N GLU A 390 18.54 -5.63 2.76
CA GLU A 390 18.46 -4.18 2.76
C GLU A 390 19.56 -3.56 3.64
N THR A 391 20.22 -2.49 3.13
CA THR A 391 21.33 -1.84 3.83
C THR A 391 21.22 -0.31 3.78
N HIS A 392 20.00 0.21 3.84
CA HIS A 392 19.68 1.63 3.61
C HIS A 392 20.45 2.55 4.56
N GLY A 393 20.61 2.19 5.82
CA GLY A 393 21.37 2.96 6.82
C GLY A 393 22.83 3.25 6.46
N CYS A 394 23.40 2.52 5.51
CA CYS A 394 24.75 2.81 4.99
C CYS A 394 24.86 4.22 4.39
N VAL A 395 23.77 4.81 3.89
CA VAL A 395 23.73 6.20 3.39
C VAL A 395 24.08 7.17 4.50
N ILE A 396 23.47 7.03 5.69
CA ILE A 396 23.71 7.90 6.83
C ILE A 396 25.15 7.77 7.29
N VAL A 397 25.62 6.54 7.48
CA VAL A 397 26.99 6.24 7.92
C VAL A 397 28.04 6.83 6.97
N TYR A 398 27.86 6.63 5.67
CA TYR A 398 28.79 7.14 4.66
C TYR A 398 28.80 8.67 4.63
N ASN A 399 27.65 9.30 4.71
CA ASN A 399 27.53 10.76 4.70
C ASN A 399 28.21 11.38 5.92
N ASP A 400 28.08 10.78 7.08
CA ASP A 400 28.78 11.20 8.30
C ASP A 400 30.31 11.06 8.15
N LEU A 401 30.79 9.94 7.60
CA LEU A 401 32.22 9.70 7.37
C LEU A 401 32.82 10.65 6.32
N LYS A 402 32.06 11.02 5.29
CA LYS A 402 32.53 11.83 4.16
C LYS A 402 32.10 13.29 4.24
N TRP A 403 31.31 13.69 5.25
CA TRP A 403 30.72 15.03 5.35
C TRP A 403 29.97 15.42 4.06
N SER A 404 29.26 14.48 3.48
CA SER A 404 28.57 14.59 2.20
C SER A 404 27.03 14.49 2.38
N LYS A 405 26.29 14.69 1.30
CA LYS A 405 24.83 14.47 1.25
C LYS A 405 24.46 13.63 0.02
N GLY A 406 25.36 12.75 -0.38
CA GLY A 406 25.14 11.85 -1.51
C GLY A 406 24.42 10.55 -1.11
N TYR A 407 23.92 9.83 -2.11
CA TYR A 407 23.22 8.55 -1.92
C TYR A 407 24.13 7.33 -2.21
N ASP A 408 25.30 7.54 -2.80
CA ASP A 408 26.22 6.46 -3.21
C ASP A 408 26.69 5.59 -2.03
N GLY A 409 26.65 6.14 -0.80
CA GLY A 409 27.02 5.42 0.42
C GLY A 409 26.19 4.18 0.71
N ILE A 410 25.00 4.07 0.09
CA ILE A 410 24.14 2.88 0.18
C ILE A 410 24.87 1.59 -0.27
N ALA A 411 25.89 1.72 -1.14
CA ALA A 411 26.68 0.60 -1.67
C ALA A 411 27.84 0.14 -0.78
N LEU A 412 27.96 0.62 0.48
CA LEU A 412 29.07 0.24 1.37
C LEU A 412 29.22 -1.27 1.53
N LEU A 413 28.13 -2.01 1.78
CA LEU A 413 28.17 -3.46 1.95
C LEU A 413 28.06 -4.21 0.61
N ALA A 414 27.63 -3.55 -0.46
CA ALA A 414 27.50 -4.14 -1.79
C ALA A 414 28.82 -4.67 -2.37
N SER A 415 29.96 -4.10 -1.95
CA SER A 415 31.32 -4.51 -2.38
C SER A 415 32.21 -4.98 -1.23
N ASP A 416 31.69 -5.08 0.01
CA ASP A 416 32.43 -5.62 1.15
C ASP A 416 32.49 -7.16 1.07
N GLU A 417 33.67 -7.71 0.74
CA GLU A 417 33.89 -9.15 0.56
C GLU A 417 33.48 -9.99 1.78
N ARG A 418 33.44 -9.40 2.97
CA ARG A 418 32.97 -10.09 4.19
C ARG A 418 31.52 -10.53 4.10
N PHE A 419 30.68 -9.76 3.40
CA PHE A 419 29.24 -9.99 3.25
C PHE A 419 28.83 -10.71 1.98
N LYS A 420 29.76 -11.01 1.09
CA LYS A 420 29.48 -11.70 -0.19
C LYS A 420 28.74 -13.03 0.01
N THR A 421 29.23 -13.87 0.92
CA THR A 421 28.60 -15.15 1.23
C THR A 421 27.17 -14.95 1.71
N ALA A 422 26.96 -14.01 2.63
CA ALA A 422 25.64 -13.72 3.20
C ALA A 422 24.63 -13.19 2.17
N ILE A 423 25.06 -12.30 1.26
CA ILE A 423 24.19 -11.77 0.18
C ILE A 423 23.85 -12.87 -0.84
N CYS A 424 24.85 -13.67 -1.26
CA CYS A 424 24.60 -14.80 -2.17
C CYS A 424 23.71 -15.88 -1.53
N ASP A 425 23.84 -16.15 -0.24
CA ASP A 425 23.06 -17.13 0.50
C ASP A 425 21.57 -16.79 0.51
N ARG A 426 21.23 -15.49 0.72
CA ARG A 426 19.86 -15.00 0.71
C ARG A 426 19.20 -15.17 -0.67
N ALA A 427 19.92 -14.81 -1.72
CA ALA A 427 19.47 -15.02 -3.11
C ALA A 427 19.30 -16.51 -3.47
N GLU A 428 20.22 -17.37 -3.01
CA GLU A 428 20.13 -18.82 -3.21
C GLU A 428 18.92 -19.43 -2.49
N SER A 429 18.69 -19.02 -1.24
CA SER A 429 17.57 -19.48 -0.41
C SER A 429 16.22 -19.17 -1.06
N LEU A 430 16.06 -17.94 -1.53
CA LEU A 430 14.90 -17.48 -2.26
C LEU A 430 14.59 -18.37 -3.46
N VAL A 431 15.54 -18.48 -4.39
CA VAL A 431 15.34 -19.21 -5.65
C VAL A 431 15.09 -20.69 -5.40
N LYS A 432 15.89 -21.34 -4.55
CA LYS A 432 15.76 -22.78 -4.29
C LYS A 432 14.43 -23.13 -3.65
N ARG A 433 13.91 -22.29 -2.73
CA ARG A 433 12.64 -22.55 -2.05
C ARG A 433 11.46 -22.43 -3.01
N ASP A 434 11.43 -21.37 -3.84
CA ASP A 434 10.23 -20.96 -4.59
C ASP A 434 10.32 -21.23 -6.11
N ILE A 435 11.34 -21.95 -6.58
CA ILE A 435 11.61 -22.23 -7.99
C ILE A 435 10.44 -22.88 -8.73
N ASN A 436 9.60 -23.65 -8.02
CA ASN A 436 8.45 -24.35 -8.59
C ASN A 436 7.15 -23.53 -8.61
N ARG A 437 7.17 -22.27 -8.15
CA ARG A 437 5.97 -21.41 -8.08
C ARG A 437 5.70 -20.73 -9.42
N PRO A 438 4.56 -21.02 -10.10
CA PRO A 438 4.23 -20.36 -11.36
C PRO A 438 3.95 -18.84 -11.21
N CYS A 439 3.46 -18.38 -10.06
CA CYS A 439 3.19 -16.95 -9.79
C CYS A 439 4.45 -16.08 -9.78
N VAL A 440 5.60 -16.62 -9.40
CA VAL A 440 6.87 -15.88 -9.39
C VAL A 440 7.33 -15.65 -10.83
N LEU A 441 7.33 -14.40 -11.26
CA LEU A 441 7.75 -13.97 -12.60
C LEU A 441 9.13 -13.32 -12.58
N LEU A 442 9.47 -12.64 -11.48
CA LEU A 442 10.74 -11.96 -11.29
C LEU A 442 11.38 -12.40 -9.98
N TRP A 443 12.68 -12.62 -10.03
CA TRP A 443 13.56 -12.67 -8.86
C TRP A 443 14.12 -11.30 -8.58
N SER A 444 14.05 -10.81 -7.34
CA SER A 444 14.67 -9.57 -6.90
C SER A 444 15.81 -9.83 -5.94
N LEU A 445 16.95 -9.15 -6.14
CA LEU A 445 18.16 -9.34 -5.33
C LEU A 445 18.09 -8.66 -3.96
N GLY A 446 17.05 -7.89 -3.69
CA GLY A 446 16.85 -7.14 -2.45
C GLY A 446 16.39 -5.71 -2.69
N ASN A 447 16.48 -4.90 -1.67
CA ASN A 447 16.06 -3.50 -1.62
C ASN A 447 17.22 -2.60 -1.20
N GLU A 448 17.23 -1.34 -1.58
CA GLU A 448 18.01 -0.19 -1.13
C GLU A 448 19.38 -0.51 -0.50
N SER A 449 20.21 -1.26 -1.25
CA SER A 449 21.53 -1.72 -0.77
C SER A 449 22.68 -1.35 -1.71
N GLY A 450 22.40 -0.57 -2.75
CA GLY A 450 23.40 -0.20 -3.76
C GLY A 450 23.84 -1.37 -4.63
N TRP A 451 24.77 -1.12 -5.52
CA TRP A 451 25.29 -2.11 -6.46
C TRP A 451 26.80 -2.27 -6.31
N GLY A 452 27.27 -3.52 -6.38
CA GLY A 452 28.68 -3.84 -6.29
C GLY A 452 28.95 -5.30 -6.61
N THR A 453 30.19 -5.76 -6.38
CA THR A 453 30.64 -7.11 -6.73
C THR A 453 29.83 -8.23 -6.06
N ASN A 454 29.27 -7.98 -4.87
CA ASN A 454 28.46 -8.97 -4.14
C ASN A 454 27.11 -9.18 -4.82
N PHE A 455 26.44 -8.11 -5.25
CA PHE A 455 25.16 -8.19 -5.96
C PHE A 455 25.34 -8.75 -7.38
N LEU A 456 26.44 -8.42 -8.06
CA LEU A 456 26.77 -9.05 -9.34
C LEU A 456 26.95 -10.57 -9.17
N ALA A 457 27.66 -11.01 -8.12
CA ALA A 457 27.83 -12.43 -7.82
C ALA A 457 26.49 -13.11 -7.47
N ALA A 458 25.64 -12.47 -6.70
CA ALA A 458 24.30 -12.97 -6.38
C ALA A 458 23.43 -13.09 -7.65
N GLY A 459 23.45 -12.09 -8.53
CA GLY A 459 22.75 -12.13 -9.82
C GLY A 459 23.22 -13.26 -10.73
N GLN A 460 24.54 -13.48 -10.80
CA GLN A 460 25.12 -14.61 -11.54
C GLN A 460 24.68 -15.95 -10.96
N LEU A 461 24.63 -16.05 -9.64
CA LEU A 461 24.15 -17.26 -8.96
C LEU A 461 22.66 -17.52 -9.27
N VAL A 462 21.79 -16.49 -9.15
CA VAL A 462 20.37 -16.61 -9.49
C VAL A 462 20.18 -17.09 -10.93
N LYS A 463 20.83 -16.46 -11.91
CA LYS A 463 20.76 -16.88 -13.33
C LYS A 463 21.29 -18.30 -13.56
N SER A 464 22.25 -18.78 -12.77
CA SER A 464 22.73 -20.17 -12.85
C SER A 464 21.75 -21.20 -12.28
N LEU A 465 20.92 -20.78 -11.31
CA LEU A 465 19.91 -21.64 -10.68
C LEU A 465 18.61 -21.65 -11.49
N ASP A 466 18.20 -20.49 -12.03
CA ASP A 466 16.99 -20.35 -12.82
C ASP A 466 17.13 -19.28 -13.92
N ASP A 467 17.05 -19.72 -15.15
CA ASP A 467 17.06 -18.90 -16.37
C ASP A 467 15.66 -18.69 -16.98
N THR A 468 14.60 -19.15 -16.30
CA THR A 468 13.21 -19.10 -16.79
C THR A 468 12.44 -17.89 -16.29
N ARG A 469 13.02 -17.08 -15.39
CA ARG A 469 12.46 -15.87 -14.81
C ARG A 469 13.36 -14.67 -15.05
N LEU A 470 12.76 -13.48 -14.94
CA LEU A 470 13.51 -12.23 -15.09
C LEU A 470 14.22 -11.88 -13.78
N LEU A 471 15.40 -11.27 -13.91
CA LEU A 471 16.17 -10.78 -12.78
C LEU A 471 15.98 -9.27 -12.63
N HIS A 472 15.57 -8.86 -11.45
CA HIS A 472 15.26 -7.50 -11.08
C HIS A 472 16.14 -7.01 -9.92
N TYR A 473 16.51 -5.75 -9.92
CA TYR A 473 17.05 -5.00 -8.79
C TYR A 473 17.00 -3.50 -9.09
N GLU A 474 16.56 -2.68 -8.10
CA GLU A 474 16.38 -1.24 -8.33
C GLU A 474 17.62 -0.42 -7.96
N SER A 475 18.32 -0.79 -6.87
CA SER A 475 19.36 0.04 -6.25
C SER A 475 20.68 -0.05 -7.00
N THR A 476 20.74 0.64 -8.16
CA THR A 476 21.93 0.64 -9.03
C THR A 476 22.92 1.76 -8.72
N HIS A 477 22.84 2.40 -7.55
CA HIS A 477 23.86 3.30 -7.02
C HIS A 477 25.11 2.51 -6.65
N HIS A 478 26.29 2.99 -7.03
CA HIS A 478 27.53 2.24 -6.85
C HIS A 478 28.72 3.15 -6.47
N LEU A 479 29.69 2.58 -5.78
CA LEU A 479 30.96 3.22 -5.45
C LEU A 479 32.10 2.83 -6.42
N ASP A 480 31.84 1.92 -7.34
CA ASP A 480 32.77 1.38 -8.34
C ASP A 480 32.09 1.21 -9.72
N ASP A 481 32.81 0.71 -10.72
CA ASP A 481 32.30 0.53 -12.10
C ASP A 481 31.73 -0.86 -12.34
N THR A 482 31.15 -1.54 -11.33
CA THR A 482 30.54 -2.86 -11.48
C THR A 482 29.37 -2.81 -12.47
N PRO A 483 29.37 -3.63 -13.56
CA PRO A 483 28.35 -3.55 -14.60
C PRO A 483 26.98 -4.10 -14.13
N THR A 484 25.89 -3.52 -14.65
CA THR A 484 24.48 -3.87 -14.31
C THR A 484 23.76 -4.63 -15.44
N ASP A 485 24.46 -5.05 -16.48
CA ASP A 485 23.92 -5.69 -17.69
C ASP A 485 23.34 -7.10 -17.46
N ILE A 486 23.60 -7.67 -16.30
CA ILE A 486 22.98 -8.94 -15.87
C ILE A 486 21.48 -8.80 -15.55
N LEU A 487 21.02 -7.56 -15.25
CA LEU A 487 19.61 -7.29 -14.93
C LEU A 487 18.77 -7.22 -16.21
N ASP A 488 17.61 -7.90 -16.22
CA ASP A 488 16.74 -7.96 -17.39
C ASP A 488 15.89 -6.69 -17.58
N LEU A 489 15.71 -5.91 -16.52
CA LEU A 489 14.90 -4.68 -16.49
C LEU A 489 15.68 -3.54 -15.86
N VAL A 490 15.29 -2.32 -16.21
CA VAL A 490 15.63 -1.12 -15.42
C VAL A 490 14.49 -0.88 -14.43
N SER A 491 14.82 -0.85 -13.17
CA SER A 491 13.87 -0.58 -12.09
C SER A 491 14.19 0.74 -11.41
N LYS A 492 13.15 1.45 -11.02
CA LYS A 492 13.25 2.72 -10.29
C LYS A 492 12.19 2.83 -9.22
N MET A 493 12.52 3.64 -8.20
CA MET A 493 11.59 4.10 -7.18
C MET A 493 11.24 5.56 -7.45
N TYR A 494 9.97 5.88 -7.36
CA TYR A 494 9.39 7.23 -7.36
C TYR A 494 9.92 8.20 -8.44
N PRO A 495 10.16 7.79 -9.69
CA PRO A 495 10.59 8.74 -10.72
C PRO A 495 9.44 9.69 -11.07
N SER A 496 9.79 10.92 -11.39
CA SER A 496 8.84 11.83 -12.05
C SER A 496 8.44 11.30 -13.44
N ARG A 497 7.29 11.72 -13.92
CA ARG A 497 6.86 11.35 -15.29
C ARG A 497 7.81 11.88 -16.36
N GLN A 498 8.53 12.99 -16.09
CA GLN A 498 9.54 13.50 -17.00
C GLN A 498 10.75 12.55 -17.08
N GLU A 499 11.25 12.06 -15.94
CA GLU A 499 12.33 11.07 -15.92
C GLU A 499 11.96 9.78 -16.67
N MET A 500 10.69 9.35 -16.58
CA MET A 500 10.20 8.22 -17.38
C MET A 500 10.24 8.51 -18.88
N GLN A 501 9.90 9.72 -19.32
CA GLN A 501 9.99 10.11 -20.73
C GLN A 501 11.45 10.23 -21.19
N ASP A 502 12.32 10.77 -20.34
CA ASP A 502 13.76 10.88 -20.62
C ASP A 502 14.40 9.49 -20.82
N TYR A 503 13.96 8.51 -20.02
CA TYR A 503 14.36 7.11 -20.18
C TYR A 503 14.00 6.56 -21.57
N LEU A 504 12.81 6.82 -22.07
CA LEU A 504 12.41 6.39 -23.41
C LEU A 504 13.24 7.07 -24.52
N ALA A 505 13.73 8.28 -24.27
CA ALA A 505 14.52 9.06 -25.21
C ALA A 505 15.99 8.58 -25.29
N ASP A 506 16.46 7.81 -24.31
CA ASP A 506 17.81 7.21 -24.36
C ASP A 506 17.80 5.99 -25.29
N GLU A 507 18.37 6.18 -26.50
CA GLU A 507 18.47 5.13 -27.52
C GLU A 507 19.44 3.98 -27.13
N LYS A 508 20.29 4.19 -26.12
CA LYS A 508 21.26 3.17 -25.67
C LYS A 508 20.64 2.17 -24.71
N GLU A 509 19.66 2.61 -23.93
CA GLU A 509 18.94 1.76 -23.01
C GLU A 509 17.72 1.14 -23.72
N THR A 510 17.70 -0.17 -23.82
CA THR A 510 16.64 -0.92 -24.55
C THR A 510 15.85 -1.85 -23.66
N ARG A 511 16.23 -2.02 -22.39
CA ARG A 511 15.51 -2.87 -21.45
C ARG A 511 14.11 -2.35 -21.14
N PRO A 512 13.18 -3.18 -20.70
CA PRO A 512 11.91 -2.70 -20.17
C PRO A 512 12.10 -1.92 -18.86
N TYR A 513 11.14 -1.03 -18.55
CA TYR A 513 11.19 -0.16 -17.39
C TYR A 513 10.05 -0.48 -16.43
N ILE A 514 10.39 -0.70 -15.16
CA ILE A 514 9.43 -1.02 -14.09
C ILE A 514 9.61 -0.06 -12.92
N LEU A 515 8.51 0.29 -12.27
CA LEU A 515 8.54 1.01 -10.99
C LEU A 515 8.30 0.02 -9.85
N CYS A 516 9.36 -0.42 -9.19
CA CYS A 516 9.19 -1.32 -8.04
C CYS A 516 8.49 -0.61 -6.87
N GLU A 517 8.59 0.74 -6.82
CA GLU A 517 7.82 1.59 -5.91
C GLU A 517 7.42 2.88 -6.60
N TYR A 518 6.17 3.28 -6.42
CA TYR A 518 5.64 4.56 -6.89
C TYR A 518 4.38 4.97 -6.14
N CYS A 519 3.95 6.23 -6.30
CA CYS A 519 2.73 6.77 -5.70
C CYS A 519 2.60 6.43 -4.22
N HIS A 520 3.58 6.93 -3.42
CA HIS A 520 3.63 6.73 -1.97
C HIS A 520 2.30 7.12 -1.31
N ALA A 521 1.61 6.14 -0.69
CA ALA A 521 0.22 6.27 -0.28
C ALA A 521 0.04 6.84 1.14
N MET A 522 1.03 7.54 1.66
CA MET A 522 1.05 8.04 3.03
C MET A 522 -0.13 8.95 3.34
N GLY A 523 -0.92 8.57 4.35
CA GLY A 523 -2.09 9.33 4.80
C GLY A 523 -3.15 9.53 3.71
N ASN A 524 -3.51 10.79 3.43
CA ASN A 524 -4.41 11.14 2.33
C ASN A 524 -3.65 11.13 1.00
N GLY A 525 -3.42 9.92 0.47
CA GLY A 525 -2.71 9.60 -0.76
C GLY A 525 -3.23 8.29 -1.37
N PRO A 526 -2.63 7.87 -2.51
CA PRO A 526 -1.84 8.69 -3.41
C PRO A 526 -2.70 9.56 -4.32
N GLY A 527 -2.21 10.77 -4.64
CA GLY A 527 -2.63 11.53 -5.81
C GLY A 527 -1.96 11.02 -7.08
N ASP A 528 -2.17 11.67 -8.22
CA ASP A 528 -1.51 11.48 -9.54
C ASP A 528 -1.45 10.03 -10.10
N LEU A 529 -2.07 9.04 -9.44
CA LEU A 529 -2.03 7.63 -9.82
C LEU A 529 -2.55 7.38 -11.26
N GLU A 530 -3.61 8.07 -11.68
CA GLU A 530 -4.16 7.99 -13.04
C GLU A 530 -3.15 8.50 -14.09
N ASP A 531 -2.33 9.49 -13.74
CA ASP A 531 -1.30 10.01 -14.62
C ASP A 531 -0.18 9.00 -14.88
N TYR A 532 0.28 8.31 -13.83
CA TYR A 532 1.24 7.21 -13.96
C TYR A 532 0.66 6.06 -14.78
N HIS A 533 -0.58 5.68 -14.50
CA HIS A 533 -1.26 4.62 -15.26
C HIS A 533 -1.34 4.97 -16.75
N SER A 534 -1.75 6.20 -17.08
CA SER A 534 -1.77 6.69 -18.45
C SER A 534 -0.39 6.65 -19.10
N THR A 535 0.67 6.97 -18.34
CA THR A 535 2.06 6.91 -18.81
C THR A 535 2.46 5.46 -19.10
N PHE A 536 2.12 4.48 -18.26
CA PHE A 536 2.41 3.07 -18.49
C PHE A 536 1.76 2.53 -19.77
N TYR A 537 0.56 2.97 -20.09
CA TYR A 537 -0.13 2.56 -21.31
C TYR A 537 0.26 3.36 -22.57
N SER A 538 1.05 4.42 -22.42
CA SER A 538 1.57 5.20 -23.56
C SER A 538 2.69 4.50 -24.34
N ASN A 539 3.39 3.53 -23.70
CA ASN A 539 4.49 2.81 -24.33
C ASN A 539 4.60 1.38 -23.76
N GLU A 540 4.84 0.40 -24.63
CA GLU A 540 4.93 -1.01 -24.25
C GLU A 540 6.16 -1.32 -23.40
N ARG A 541 7.25 -0.54 -23.48
CA ARG A 541 8.46 -0.70 -22.65
C ARG A 541 8.21 -0.45 -21.15
N PHE A 542 7.19 0.32 -20.81
CA PHE A 542 6.78 0.46 -19.42
C PHE A 542 6.03 -0.78 -18.96
N CYS A 543 6.56 -1.50 -17.97
CA CYS A 543 5.95 -2.73 -17.44
C CYS A 543 4.83 -2.47 -16.44
N GLY A 544 4.64 -1.22 -15.98
CA GLY A 544 3.77 -0.90 -14.85
C GLY A 544 4.57 -0.67 -13.58
N GLY A 545 3.92 -0.83 -12.42
CA GLY A 545 4.60 -0.58 -11.14
C GLY A 545 3.84 -1.10 -9.94
N PHE A 546 4.45 -0.89 -8.75
CA PHE A 546 3.95 -1.37 -7.46
C PHE A 546 3.78 -0.18 -6.52
N ILE A 547 2.54 0.09 -6.11
CA ILE A 547 2.24 1.19 -5.17
C ILE A 547 2.90 0.87 -3.82
N TRP A 548 3.53 1.83 -3.19
CA TRP A 548 3.99 1.75 -1.82
C TRP A 548 2.90 2.34 -0.91
N GLU A 549 2.26 1.57 -0.02
CA GLU A 549 2.27 0.12 0.09
C GLU A 549 0.87 -0.42 0.42
N TRP A 550 0.79 -1.70 0.89
CA TRP A 550 -0.49 -2.40 1.06
C TRP A 550 -1.25 -2.00 2.32
N ALA A 551 -0.59 -1.99 3.49
CA ALA A 551 -1.28 -1.75 4.76
C ALA A 551 -0.40 -1.06 5.79
N ASP A 552 -0.93 -0.05 6.46
CA ASP A 552 -0.27 0.70 7.53
C ASP A 552 0.30 -0.21 8.63
N HIS A 553 1.52 0.06 9.07
CA HIS A 553 2.16 -0.65 10.15
C HIS A 553 1.90 0.04 11.49
N SER A 554 1.21 -0.65 12.39
CA SER A 554 0.86 -0.09 13.70
C SER A 554 0.57 -1.17 14.72
N PHE A 555 0.74 -0.83 15.99
CA PHE A 555 0.36 -1.69 17.10
C PHE A 555 -0.58 -0.97 18.08
N PRO A 556 -1.48 -1.73 18.77
CA PRO A 556 -2.45 -1.15 19.68
C PRO A 556 -1.79 -0.52 20.92
N LEU A 557 -2.14 0.74 21.21
CA LEU A 557 -1.84 1.42 22.48
C LEU A 557 -2.93 1.22 23.54
N GLY A 558 -4.01 0.50 23.20
CA GLY A 558 -5.18 0.29 24.02
C GLY A 558 -6.47 0.68 23.30
N LEU A 559 -7.54 0.92 24.04
CA LEU A 559 -8.85 1.27 23.48
C LEU A 559 -9.26 2.69 23.89
N THR A 560 -10.03 3.33 23.01
CA THR A 560 -10.78 4.55 23.33
C THR A 560 -11.95 4.23 24.27
N PRO A 561 -12.58 5.23 24.93
CA PRO A 561 -13.75 5.01 25.76
C PRO A 561 -14.96 4.40 25.00
N ASP A 562 -15.06 4.62 23.70
CA ASP A 562 -16.08 4.06 22.80
C ASP A 562 -15.68 2.72 22.18
N GLY A 563 -14.51 2.15 22.54
CA GLY A 563 -14.07 0.80 22.19
C GLY A 563 -13.28 0.70 20.88
N ARG A 564 -12.92 1.80 20.20
CA ARG A 564 -12.04 1.80 19.04
C ARG A 564 -10.59 1.52 19.45
N ILE A 565 -9.81 0.88 18.58
CA ILE A 565 -8.38 0.66 18.81
C ILE A 565 -7.65 2.00 18.67
N LYS A 566 -6.75 2.28 19.62
CA LYS A 566 -5.77 3.36 19.52
C LYS A 566 -4.54 2.79 18.83
N TYR A 567 -4.33 3.16 17.59
CA TYR A 567 -3.15 2.74 16.84
C TYR A 567 -1.97 3.66 17.15
N GLY A 568 -0.81 3.05 17.45
CA GLY A 568 0.44 3.76 17.67
C GLY A 568 1.43 3.52 16.53
N TYR A 569 2.27 4.50 16.27
CA TYR A 569 3.33 4.46 15.28
C TYR A 569 4.68 4.84 15.89
N GLY A 570 5.73 5.05 15.11
CA GLY A 570 7.08 5.32 15.63
C GLY A 570 7.14 6.44 16.66
N GLY A 571 7.77 6.16 17.81
CA GLY A 571 7.89 7.03 18.97
C GLY A 571 6.84 6.85 20.06
N ASP A 572 5.78 6.08 19.81
CA ASP A 572 4.68 5.90 20.77
C ASP A 572 4.96 4.81 21.81
N PHE A 573 5.94 3.94 21.56
CA PHE A 573 6.30 2.82 22.44
C PHE A 573 7.42 3.18 23.42
N GLY A 574 7.95 4.43 23.34
CA GLY A 574 9.03 4.93 24.19
C GLY A 574 10.41 4.50 23.73
N GLU A 575 10.55 4.13 22.46
CA GLU A 575 11.82 3.96 21.78
C GLU A 575 12.51 5.30 21.52
N ARG A 576 13.86 5.31 21.48
CA ARG A 576 14.63 6.57 21.40
C ARG A 576 14.93 7.02 19.97
N HIS A 577 15.09 6.07 19.05
CA HIS A 577 15.32 6.32 17.62
C HIS A 577 14.12 5.80 16.87
N HIS A 578 13.45 6.69 16.13
CA HIS A 578 12.24 6.36 15.36
C HIS A 578 11.99 7.40 14.27
N ASP A 579 11.31 6.99 13.22
CA ASP A 579 10.92 7.83 12.07
C ASP A 579 9.44 8.22 12.05
N GLY A 580 8.80 8.21 13.23
CA GLY A 580 7.44 8.73 13.42
C GLY A 580 6.38 7.94 12.68
N ASN A 581 5.50 8.67 11.97
CA ASN A 581 4.39 8.07 11.23
C ASN A 581 4.75 7.64 9.79
N PHE A 582 6.03 7.51 9.45
CA PHE A 582 6.41 7.07 8.09
C PHE A 582 5.92 5.65 7.76
N CYS A 583 5.64 4.84 8.77
CA CYS A 583 4.99 3.52 8.64
C CYS A 583 3.46 3.55 8.43
N MET A 584 2.86 4.74 8.29
CA MET A 584 1.43 4.96 8.01
C MET A 584 1.27 5.41 6.55
N ASP A 585 1.73 4.61 5.61
CA ASP A 585 2.00 4.99 4.23
C ASP A 585 1.33 4.07 3.20
N ALA A 586 0.17 3.51 3.60
CA ALA A 586 -0.44 2.43 2.83
C ALA A 586 -1.84 2.72 2.30
N LEU A 587 -2.33 1.78 1.47
CA LEU A 587 -3.67 1.79 0.87
C LEU A 587 -4.77 1.29 1.82
N ASN A 588 -4.39 0.63 2.93
CA ASN A 588 -5.31 0.12 3.95
C ASN A 588 -4.88 0.56 5.34
N TYR A 589 -5.86 0.73 6.23
CA TYR A 589 -5.64 0.79 7.67
C TYR A 589 -5.00 -0.52 8.19
N PRO A 590 -4.41 -0.53 9.40
CA PRO A 590 -3.76 -1.74 9.94
C PRO A 590 -4.67 -2.96 10.00
N ASP A 591 -5.98 -2.76 10.20
CA ASP A 591 -7.01 -3.82 10.24
C ASP A 591 -7.52 -4.28 8.87
N ARG A 592 -6.95 -3.75 7.78
CA ARG A 592 -7.31 -3.99 6.38
C ARG A 592 -8.62 -3.31 5.94
N THR A 593 -9.17 -2.38 6.73
CA THR A 593 -10.19 -1.47 6.21
C THR A 593 -9.57 -0.62 5.10
N PRO A 594 -10.19 -0.52 3.91
CA PRO A 594 -9.65 0.29 2.82
C PRO A 594 -9.56 1.77 3.16
N HIS A 595 -8.43 2.42 2.86
CA HIS A 595 -8.37 3.87 2.68
C HIS A 595 -9.04 4.28 1.37
N THR A 596 -9.37 5.55 1.22
CA THR A 596 -9.87 6.09 -0.06
C THR A 596 -8.84 5.92 -1.18
N GLY A 597 -7.53 5.83 -0.86
CA GLY A 597 -6.45 5.49 -1.77
C GLY A 597 -6.59 4.12 -2.43
N LEU A 598 -7.07 3.09 -1.72
CA LEU A 598 -7.33 1.78 -2.31
C LEU A 598 -8.52 1.81 -3.27
N LEU A 599 -9.56 2.59 -2.95
CA LEU A 599 -10.71 2.77 -3.83
C LEU A 599 -10.30 3.52 -5.12
N GLU A 600 -9.42 4.51 -5.00
CA GLU A 600 -8.79 5.20 -6.13
C GLU A 600 -8.02 4.21 -7.01
N ALA A 601 -7.13 3.39 -6.42
CA ALA A 601 -6.35 2.38 -7.12
C ALA A 601 -7.25 1.35 -7.83
N LYS A 602 -8.35 0.92 -7.20
CA LYS A 602 -9.35 0.03 -7.83
C LYS A 602 -9.85 0.58 -9.16
N GLN A 603 -10.16 1.86 -9.20
CA GLN A 603 -10.70 2.50 -10.40
C GLN A 603 -9.62 2.87 -11.41
N VAL A 604 -8.43 3.27 -10.97
CA VAL A 604 -7.30 3.49 -11.88
C VAL A 604 -6.92 2.18 -12.59
N TYR A 605 -6.94 1.06 -11.88
CA TYR A 605 -6.62 -0.27 -12.41
C TYR A 605 -7.81 -0.99 -13.10
N ARG A 606 -8.92 -0.27 -13.34
CA ARG A 606 -10.14 -0.84 -13.93
C ARG A 606 -9.87 -1.59 -15.23
N PRO A 607 -10.48 -2.78 -15.42
CA PRO A 607 -10.27 -3.60 -16.63
C PRO A 607 -10.96 -3.07 -17.89
N VAL A 608 -11.99 -2.22 -17.74
CA VAL A 608 -12.72 -1.59 -18.83
C VAL A 608 -12.73 -0.09 -18.63
N ARG A 609 -12.36 0.65 -19.69
CA ARG A 609 -12.41 2.11 -19.76
C ARG A 609 -13.38 2.54 -20.84
N VAL A 610 -14.13 3.60 -20.59
CA VAL A 610 -15.16 4.08 -21.52
C VAL A 610 -14.91 5.54 -21.88
N THR A 611 -14.91 5.84 -23.19
CA THR A 611 -14.83 7.21 -23.68
C THR A 611 -16.02 7.51 -24.60
N ALA A 612 -16.33 8.82 -24.76
CA ALA A 612 -17.37 9.26 -25.69
C ALA A 612 -16.96 8.98 -27.13
N GLY A 613 -17.88 8.42 -27.90
CA GLY A 613 -17.84 8.37 -29.36
C GLY A 613 -18.77 9.41 -29.97
N GLU A 614 -19.34 9.13 -31.13
CA GLU A 614 -20.41 9.94 -31.70
C GLU A 614 -21.68 9.83 -30.84
N SER A 615 -22.67 10.71 -31.10
CA SER A 615 -23.92 10.79 -30.33
C SER A 615 -24.54 9.42 -30.03
N GLY A 616 -24.66 9.05 -28.74
CA GLY A 616 -25.19 7.77 -28.29
C GLY A 616 -24.28 6.57 -28.50
N ARG A 617 -23.02 6.77 -28.91
CA ARG A 617 -22.00 5.72 -29.05
C ARG A 617 -20.87 5.94 -28.06
N PHE A 618 -20.27 4.85 -27.62
CA PHE A 618 -19.19 4.83 -26.63
C PHE A 618 -18.12 3.85 -27.07
N ILE A 619 -16.87 4.19 -26.81
CA ILE A 619 -15.73 3.33 -27.10
C ILE A 619 -15.32 2.68 -25.79
N PHE A 620 -15.49 1.37 -25.70
CA PHE A 620 -14.97 0.55 -24.59
C PHE A 620 -13.58 0.07 -24.96
N SER A 621 -12.64 0.21 -24.02
CA SER A 621 -11.24 -0.23 -24.16
C SER A 621 -10.90 -1.19 -23.03
N SER A 622 -10.33 -2.35 -23.38
CA SER A 622 -9.89 -3.36 -22.40
C SER A 622 -8.46 -3.13 -21.98
N THR A 623 -8.20 -3.25 -20.67
CA THR A 623 -6.86 -3.41 -20.10
C THR A 623 -6.59 -4.84 -19.63
N LEU A 624 -7.49 -5.79 -19.92
CA LEU A 624 -7.24 -7.22 -19.78
C LEU A 624 -6.33 -7.70 -20.91
N GLU A 625 -5.42 -8.59 -20.57
CA GLU A 625 -4.35 -9.04 -21.47
C GLU A 625 -4.68 -10.39 -22.13
N PHE A 626 -5.51 -11.23 -21.48
CA PHE A 626 -5.79 -12.60 -21.91
C PHE A 626 -7.26 -12.90 -22.14
N ALA A 627 -8.17 -12.31 -21.38
CA ALA A 627 -9.59 -12.63 -21.42
C ALA A 627 -10.43 -11.56 -22.13
N ASP A 628 -11.48 -11.98 -22.83
CA ASP A 628 -12.53 -11.07 -23.30
C ASP A 628 -13.33 -10.56 -22.09
N ALA A 629 -13.37 -9.24 -21.89
CA ALA A 629 -14.03 -8.64 -20.72
C ALA A 629 -15.54 -8.98 -20.67
N GLY A 630 -16.24 -9.11 -21.81
CA GLY A 630 -17.65 -9.48 -21.85
C GLY A 630 -17.92 -10.93 -21.44
N ARG A 631 -16.89 -11.79 -21.33
CA ARG A 631 -17.01 -13.13 -20.74
C ARG A 631 -16.94 -13.10 -19.23
N LEU A 632 -16.22 -12.15 -18.66
CA LEU A 632 -15.99 -12.03 -17.22
C LEU A 632 -16.97 -11.09 -16.52
N LEU A 633 -17.50 -10.09 -17.26
CA LEU A 633 -18.25 -8.98 -16.69
C LEU A 633 -19.63 -8.84 -17.33
N ASP A 634 -20.62 -8.55 -16.49
CA ASP A 634 -21.90 -7.98 -16.89
C ASP A 634 -21.80 -6.45 -16.85
N CYS A 635 -22.51 -5.76 -17.77
CA CYS A 635 -22.54 -4.30 -17.81
C CYS A 635 -23.97 -3.79 -17.62
N ARG A 636 -24.14 -2.88 -16.67
CA ARG A 636 -25.33 -2.04 -16.49
C ARG A 636 -24.96 -0.58 -16.72
N TRP A 637 -25.88 0.20 -17.26
CA TRP A 637 -25.70 1.64 -17.40
C TRP A 637 -26.88 2.41 -16.81
N GLU A 638 -26.62 3.65 -16.42
CA GLU A 638 -27.63 4.62 -15.98
C GLU A 638 -27.32 5.99 -16.56
N ILE A 639 -28.37 6.70 -16.98
CA ILE A 639 -28.31 8.09 -17.39
C ILE A 639 -28.88 8.95 -16.26
N SER A 640 -28.11 9.93 -15.83
CA SER A 640 -28.54 10.95 -14.87
C SER A 640 -28.64 12.31 -15.53
N ARG A 641 -29.66 13.10 -15.12
CA ARG A 641 -29.86 14.49 -15.52
C ARG A 641 -29.98 15.33 -14.25
N ALA A 642 -29.18 16.39 -14.13
CA ALA A 642 -29.04 17.19 -12.91
C ALA A 642 -28.93 16.34 -11.62
N GLY A 643 -28.18 15.24 -11.69
CA GLY A 643 -27.95 14.32 -10.56
C GLY A 643 -29.08 13.31 -10.28
N VAL A 644 -30.17 13.30 -11.05
CA VAL A 644 -31.28 12.36 -10.90
C VAL A 644 -31.22 11.31 -12.00
N THR A 645 -31.20 10.02 -11.64
CA THR A 645 -31.26 8.92 -12.60
C THR A 645 -32.60 8.90 -13.33
N THR A 646 -32.55 9.03 -14.66
CA THR A 646 -33.73 9.11 -15.52
C THR A 646 -33.96 7.87 -16.37
N CYS A 647 -32.89 7.13 -16.67
CA CYS A 647 -32.96 5.90 -17.49
C CYS A 647 -31.86 4.92 -17.06
N THR A 648 -32.14 3.62 -17.15
CA THR A 648 -31.20 2.54 -16.86
C THR A 648 -31.37 1.41 -17.85
N GLY A 649 -30.29 0.65 -18.07
CA GLY A 649 -30.34 -0.54 -18.92
C GLY A 649 -29.18 -1.48 -18.68
N THR A 650 -29.15 -2.55 -19.46
CA THR A 650 -28.07 -3.55 -19.45
C THR A 650 -27.52 -3.73 -20.85
N LEU A 651 -26.25 -4.14 -20.93
CA LEU A 651 -25.56 -4.38 -22.19
C LEU A 651 -24.98 -5.79 -22.23
N ASN A 652 -25.16 -6.47 -23.35
CA ASN A 652 -24.32 -7.60 -23.72
C ASN A 652 -23.22 -7.08 -24.64
N PHE A 653 -21.98 -7.35 -24.34
CA PHE A 653 -20.84 -6.87 -25.12
C PHE A 653 -19.76 -7.95 -25.23
N SER A 654 -18.93 -7.85 -26.24
CA SER A 654 -17.66 -8.57 -26.36
C SER A 654 -16.57 -7.51 -26.47
N LEU A 655 -15.51 -7.66 -25.69
CA LEU A 655 -14.40 -6.73 -25.68
C LEU A 655 -13.11 -7.55 -25.60
N PRO A 656 -12.41 -7.73 -26.71
CA PRO A 656 -11.24 -8.59 -26.78
C PRO A 656 -10.10 -8.05 -25.89
N PRO A 657 -9.16 -8.91 -25.48
CA PRO A 657 -7.98 -8.52 -24.73
C PRO A 657 -7.24 -7.37 -25.40
N MET A 658 -6.86 -6.34 -24.63
CA MET A 658 -6.18 -5.12 -25.10
C MET A 658 -6.83 -4.43 -26.32
N GLY A 659 -8.09 -4.77 -26.59
CA GLY A 659 -8.85 -4.29 -27.73
C GLY A 659 -9.85 -3.19 -27.40
N THR A 660 -10.57 -2.75 -28.43
CA THR A 660 -11.65 -1.76 -28.31
C THR A 660 -12.94 -2.28 -28.95
N ALA A 661 -14.08 -1.79 -28.47
CA ALA A 661 -15.39 -2.06 -29.07
C ALA A 661 -16.26 -0.80 -29.03
N GLU A 662 -16.97 -0.52 -30.14
CA GLU A 662 -17.97 0.55 -30.19
C GLU A 662 -19.32 0.01 -29.72
N ILE A 663 -19.89 0.62 -28.68
CA ILE A 663 -21.15 0.24 -28.05
C ILE A 663 -22.16 1.37 -28.22
N SER A 664 -23.38 1.01 -28.58
CA SER A 664 -24.49 1.97 -28.79
C SER A 664 -25.46 1.93 -27.61
N VAL A 665 -25.77 3.09 -27.06
CA VAL A 665 -26.87 3.34 -26.13
C VAL A 665 -27.71 4.49 -26.69
N PRO A 666 -28.73 4.18 -27.51
CA PRO A 666 -29.51 5.19 -28.22
C PRO A 666 -30.16 6.24 -27.32
N GLU A 667 -30.54 5.86 -26.10
CA GLU A 667 -31.11 6.74 -25.07
C GLU A 667 -30.16 7.87 -24.65
N ALA A 668 -28.87 7.66 -24.79
CA ALA A 668 -27.85 8.69 -24.50
C ALA A 668 -27.73 9.75 -25.60
N ALA A 669 -28.31 9.53 -26.77
CA ALA A 669 -28.39 10.49 -27.87
C ALA A 669 -29.53 11.50 -27.71
N GLU A 670 -30.44 11.29 -26.75
CA GLU A 670 -31.58 12.19 -26.54
C GLU A 670 -31.10 13.58 -26.06
N PRO A 671 -31.53 14.66 -26.74
CA PRO A 671 -31.14 16.02 -26.35
C PRO A 671 -31.57 16.36 -24.93
N SER A 672 -30.70 16.99 -24.18
CA SER A 672 -30.98 17.53 -22.84
C SER A 672 -30.53 18.99 -22.75
N ASN A 673 -31.27 19.82 -22.00
CA ASN A 673 -30.84 21.13 -21.60
C ASN A 673 -30.18 21.14 -20.21
N GLU A 674 -30.24 19.99 -19.51
CA GLU A 674 -29.66 19.78 -18.20
C GLU A 674 -28.31 19.07 -18.32
N GLU A 675 -27.43 19.35 -17.41
CA GLU A 675 -26.18 18.59 -17.29
C GLU A 675 -26.50 17.10 -17.11
N SER A 676 -25.91 16.29 -17.97
CA SER A 676 -26.26 14.86 -18.06
C SER A 676 -25.02 14.00 -18.17
N TYR A 677 -25.07 12.85 -17.52
CA TYR A 677 -24.03 11.84 -17.56
C TYR A 677 -24.61 10.46 -17.83
N ILE A 678 -23.82 9.58 -18.45
CA ILE A 678 -24.05 8.15 -18.44
C ILE A 678 -22.95 7.48 -17.61
N ARG A 679 -23.33 6.59 -16.71
CA ARG A 679 -22.41 5.76 -15.94
C ARG A 679 -22.59 4.31 -16.34
N PHE A 680 -21.49 3.63 -16.68
CA PHE A 680 -21.40 2.21 -16.95
C PHE A 680 -20.82 1.53 -15.72
N MET A 681 -21.49 0.49 -15.22
CA MET A 681 -21.09 -0.29 -14.04
C MET A 681 -20.85 -1.73 -14.48
N PHE A 682 -19.65 -2.23 -14.17
CA PHE A 682 -19.21 -3.57 -14.56
C PHE A 682 -19.13 -4.45 -13.31
N THR A 683 -19.85 -5.57 -13.35
CA THR A 683 -19.92 -6.50 -12.21
C THR A 683 -19.46 -7.89 -12.62
N ALA A 684 -18.91 -8.66 -11.66
CA ALA A 684 -18.49 -10.03 -11.89
C ALA A 684 -19.65 -10.91 -12.36
N LYS A 685 -19.48 -11.57 -13.50
CA LYS A 685 -20.51 -12.38 -14.14
C LYS A 685 -20.71 -13.73 -13.47
N GLU A 686 -19.65 -14.29 -12.92
CA GLU A 686 -19.64 -15.56 -12.20
C GLU A 686 -18.94 -15.39 -10.86
N GLU A 687 -19.17 -16.33 -9.96
CA GLU A 687 -18.43 -16.42 -8.71
C GLU A 687 -16.98 -16.86 -8.98
N THR A 688 -16.02 -16.24 -8.29
CA THR A 688 -14.59 -16.57 -8.35
C THR A 688 -14.06 -16.90 -6.94
N PRO A 689 -12.86 -17.46 -6.79
CA PRO A 689 -12.27 -17.66 -5.46
C PRO A 689 -12.07 -16.40 -4.61
N TYR A 690 -12.18 -15.20 -5.20
CA TYR A 690 -11.94 -13.91 -4.53
C TYR A 690 -13.14 -12.96 -4.52
N CYS A 691 -14.19 -13.21 -5.30
CA CYS A 691 -15.40 -12.39 -5.26
C CYS A 691 -16.66 -13.16 -5.64
N GLU A 692 -17.78 -12.75 -5.07
CA GLU A 692 -19.12 -13.23 -5.38
C GLU A 692 -19.60 -12.71 -6.75
N LYS A 693 -20.51 -13.45 -7.40
CA LYS A 693 -21.24 -12.98 -8.57
C LYS A 693 -21.95 -11.64 -8.25
N GLY A 694 -21.83 -10.68 -9.15
CA GLY A 694 -22.42 -9.35 -9.00
C GLY A 694 -21.54 -8.36 -8.22
N HIS A 695 -20.35 -8.76 -7.75
CA HIS A 695 -19.37 -7.84 -7.20
C HIS A 695 -19.03 -6.73 -8.21
N GLU A 696 -19.12 -5.46 -7.79
CA GLU A 696 -18.72 -4.33 -8.63
C GLU A 696 -17.20 -4.31 -8.82
N VAL A 697 -16.77 -4.60 -10.05
CA VAL A 697 -15.36 -4.61 -10.44
C VAL A 697 -14.87 -3.20 -10.73
N CYS A 698 -15.67 -2.45 -11.51
CA CYS A 698 -15.36 -1.05 -11.84
C CYS A 698 -16.59 -0.33 -12.40
N PHE A 699 -16.45 0.97 -12.56
CA PHE A 699 -17.37 1.79 -13.33
C PHE A 699 -16.60 2.78 -14.22
N ASP A 700 -17.31 3.42 -15.15
CA ASP A 700 -16.83 4.59 -15.86
C ASP A 700 -18.00 5.54 -16.14
N GLN A 701 -17.74 6.87 -16.12
CA GLN A 701 -18.77 7.87 -16.34
C GLN A 701 -18.40 8.81 -17.48
N VAL A 702 -19.32 9.02 -18.39
CA VAL A 702 -19.13 9.90 -19.54
C VAL A 702 -20.15 11.03 -19.49
N LYS A 703 -19.68 12.27 -19.65
CA LYS A 703 -20.53 13.46 -19.74
C LYS A 703 -21.24 13.50 -21.10
N LEU A 704 -22.57 13.61 -21.08
CA LEU A 704 -23.41 13.67 -22.29
C LEU A 704 -23.74 15.12 -22.68
N CYS A 705 -24.03 15.96 -21.70
CA CYS A 705 -24.42 17.37 -21.91
C CYS A 705 -23.87 18.25 -20.81
N ILE A 706 -23.37 19.45 -21.18
CA ILE A 706 -22.87 20.43 -20.22
C ILE A 706 -24.01 21.12 -19.45
N GLY A 707 -25.25 21.07 -19.98
CA GLY A 707 -26.36 21.84 -19.45
C GLY A 707 -26.28 23.35 -19.80
N LYS A 708 -27.38 24.01 -19.70
CA LYS A 708 -27.40 25.47 -19.75
C LYS A 708 -27.38 26.01 -18.33
N PRO A 709 -26.62 27.09 -18.04
CA PRO A 709 -26.74 27.76 -16.78
C PRO A 709 -28.20 28.16 -16.54
N LEU A 710 -28.72 27.82 -15.37
CA LEU A 710 -30.04 28.34 -14.98
C LEU A 710 -29.94 29.90 -14.94
N ALA A 711 -30.81 30.56 -15.73
CA ALA A 711 -30.89 32.02 -15.66
C ALA A 711 -31.33 32.41 -14.24
N GLU A 712 -30.51 33.15 -13.55
CA GLU A 712 -30.88 33.65 -12.23
C GLU A 712 -32.09 34.58 -12.38
N PRO A 713 -33.17 34.37 -11.61
CA PRO A 713 -34.27 35.33 -11.59
C PRO A 713 -33.74 36.67 -11.09
N ALA A 714 -34.16 37.76 -11.72
CA ALA A 714 -33.80 39.11 -11.26
C ALA A 714 -34.31 39.30 -9.83
N PRO A 715 -33.48 39.76 -8.89
CA PRO A 715 -33.88 39.93 -7.50
C PRO A 715 -34.92 41.03 -7.36
N GLU A 716 -36.11 40.69 -6.95
CA GLU A 716 -37.22 41.64 -6.68
C GLU A 716 -37.28 42.07 -5.20
N THR A 717 -36.49 41.42 -4.33
CA THR A 717 -36.52 41.65 -2.88
C THR A 717 -35.92 43.03 -2.52
N PRO A 718 -36.64 43.94 -1.85
CA PRO A 718 -36.10 45.21 -1.41
C PRO A 718 -34.92 45.04 -0.45
N VAL A 719 -33.91 45.89 -0.59
CA VAL A 719 -32.75 45.96 0.27
C VAL A 719 -32.75 47.24 1.08
N LYS A 720 -32.53 47.15 2.41
CA LYS A 720 -32.32 48.26 3.31
C LYS A 720 -30.90 48.22 3.86
N VAL A 721 -30.18 49.34 3.73
CA VAL A 721 -28.82 49.49 4.26
C VAL A 721 -28.81 50.46 5.43
N GLU A 722 -28.19 50.08 6.54
CA GLU A 722 -27.90 50.92 7.69
C GLU A 722 -26.39 50.90 7.93
N GLU A 723 -25.77 52.07 7.93
CA GLU A 723 -24.31 52.20 8.06
C GLU A 723 -23.95 53.00 9.29
N THR A 724 -22.95 52.53 10.03
CA THR A 724 -22.29 53.21 11.14
C THR A 724 -20.79 53.29 10.89
N ALA A 725 -20.02 53.86 11.80
CA ALA A 725 -18.56 53.92 11.70
C ALA A 725 -17.92 52.53 11.64
N LEU A 726 -18.52 51.51 12.28
CA LEU A 726 -17.96 50.18 12.41
C LEU A 726 -18.75 49.10 11.68
N ILE A 727 -20.02 49.28 11.45
CA ILE A 727 -20.93 48.24 10.96
C ILE A 727 -21.72 48.73 9.74
N VAL A 728 -21.82 47.83 8.76
CA VAL A 728 -22.80 47.92 7.67
C VAL A 728 -23.80 46.79 7.87
N SER A 729 -25.08 47.12 8.07
CA SER A 729 -26.16 46.13 8.15
C SER A 729 -27.00 46.24 6.89
N VAL A 730 -27.16 45.11 6.21
CA VAL A 730 -27.98 44.98 5.00
C VAL A 730 -29.11 43.99 5.27
N THR A 731 -30.35 44.48 5.18
CA THR A 731 -31.53 43.63 5.29
C THR A 731 -32.09 43.33 3.90
N SER A 732 -32.25 42.07 3.54
CA SER A 732 -32.87 41.62 2.30
C SER A 732 -33.91 40.53 2.64
N GLY A 733 -35.18 40.86 2.55
CA GLY A 733 -36.26 40.01 3.01
C GLY A 733 -36.16 39.65 4.51
N GLU A 734 -36.14 38.38 4.84
CA GLU A 734 -35.99 37.88 6.21
C GLU A 734 -34.54 37.76 6.66
N THR A 735 -33.57 38.06 5.78
CA THR A 735 -32.13 37.89 6.05
C THR A 735 -31.48 39.22 6.37
N VAL A 736 -30.67 39.23 7.43
CA VAL A 736 -29.89 40.39 7.87
C VAL A 736 -28.42 40.03 7.82
N PHE A 737 -27.66 40.71 6.98
CA PHE A 737 -26.21 40.58 6.84
C PHE A 737 -25.53 41.72 7.60
N ARG A 738 -24.64 41.38 8.54
CA ARG A 738 -23.88 42.38 9.32
C ARG A 738 -22.42 42.30 8.97
N PHE A 739 -21.93 43.30 8.24
CA PHE A 739 -20.52 43.43 7.89
C PHE A 739 -19.78 44.28 8.92
N ASN A 740 -18.73 43.78 9.52
CA ASN A 740 -17.88 44.47 10.48
C ASN A 740 -16.65 45.02 9.76
N LYS A 741 -16.60 46.37 9.64
CA LYS A 741 -15.54 47.07 8.96
C LYS A 741 -14.14 46.85 9.61
N ARG A 742 -14.09 46.62 10.92
CA ARG A 742 -12.84 46.34 11.64
C ARG A 742 -12.29 44.98 11.31
N LEU A 743 -13.17 43.98 11.18
CA LEU A 743 -12.81 42.61 10.88
C LEU A 743 -12.69 42.36 9.37
N SER A 744 -13.17 43.28 8.54
CA SER A 744 -13.30 43.11 7.08
C SER A 744 -14.12 41.86 6.69
N ALA A 745 -15.14 41.54 7.48
CA ALA A 745 -15.86 40.28 7.39
C ALA A 745 -17.32 40.43 7.85
N PHE A 746 -18.18 39.52 7.38
CA PHE A 746 -19.49 39.32 7.98
C PHE A 746 -19.32 38.59 9.31
N ASP A 747 -19.66 39.25 10.42
CA ASP A 747 -19.57 38.69 11.77
C ASP A 747 -20.92 38.18 12.28
N SER A 748 -22.00 38.36 11.54
CA SER A 748 -23.34 37.83 11.79
C SER A 748 -24.14 37.79 10.48
N ILE A 749 -24.81 36.70 10.24
CA ILE A 749 -25.83 36.53 9.22
C ILE A 749 -27.04 35.89 9.92
N LYS A 750 -28.18 36.57 9.90
CA LYS A 750 -29.41 36.10 10.52
C LYS A 750 -30.48 35.86 9.49
N HIS A 751 -31.19 34.75 9.56
CA HIS A 751 -32.38 34.48 8.76
C HIS A 751 -33.56 34.20 9.69
N SER A 752 -34.67 34.88 9.48
CA SER A 752 -35.87 34.81 10.36
C SER A 752 -35.49 34.95 11.85
N GLY A 753 -34.51 35.82 12.16
CA GLY A 753 -34.01 36.12 13.50
C GLY A 753 -33.03 35.13 14.10
N LYS A 754 -32.76 33.96 13.45
CA LYS A 754 -31.83 32.94 13.91
C LYS A 754 -30.42 33.22 13.34
N GLU A 755 -29.38 33.12 14.19
CA GLU A 755 -27.99 33.28 13.78
C GLU A 755 -27.51 32.06 12.96
N LEU A 756 -26.80 32.32 11.86
CA LEU A 756 -26.27 31.29 10.95
C LEU A 756 -24.75 31.18 11.04
N LEU A 757 -24.05 32.06 11.72
CA LEU A 757 -22.61 32.05 11.89
C LEU A 757 -22.22 31.98 13.38
N ASP A 758 -21.41 31.03 13.77
CA ASP A 758 -20.78 30.97 15.10
C ASP A 758 -19.51 31.83 15.18
N ARG A 759 -18.85 32.05 14.04
CA ARG A 759 -17.64 32.88 13.90
C ARG A 759 -17.72 33.70 12.60
N PRO A 760 -16.95 34.81 12.51
CA PRO A 760 -16.93 35.62 11.28
C PRO A 760 -16.53 34.80 10.05
N LEU A 761 -17.20 35.06 8.92
CA LEU A 761 -16.83 34.48 7.62
C LEU A 761 -15.43 34.98 7.23
N SER A 762 -14.52 34.09 6.87
CA SER A 762 -13.13 34.43 6.57
C SER A 762 -12.66 33.85 5.23
N PHE A 763 -11.69 34.51 4.62
CA PHE A 763 -10.90 33.88 3.55
C PHE A 763 -10.02 32.75 4.14
N ASN A 764 -9.74 31.73 3.34
CA ASN A 764 -9.01 30.53 3.75
C ASN A 764 -7.92 30.17 2.74
N PHE A 765 -6.67 30.16 3.21
CA PHE A 765 -5.47 29.90 2.40
C PHE A 765 -4.68 28.71 2.91
N PHE A 766 -5.16 28.01 3.93
CA PHE A 766 -4.47 26.92 4.62
C PHE A 766 -5.34 25.68 4.69
N ARG A 767 -4.71 24.51 4.55
CA ARG A 767 -5.30 23.22 4.92
C ARG A 767 -4.45 22.54 6.00
N ALA A 768 -5.04 21.63 6.77
CA ALA A 768 -4.24 20.74 7.60
C ALA A 768 -3.31 19.93 6.66
N PRO A 769 -1.98 20.07 6.77
CA PRO A 769 -1.10 19.44 5.81
C PRO A 769 -1.32 17.93 5.75
N VAL A 770 -1.44 17.37 4.54
CA VAL A 770 -1.36 15.94 4.33
C VAL A 770 0.10 15.48 4.42
N ASP A 771 0.34 14.19 4.63
CA ASP A 771 1.72 13.70 4.77
C ASP A 771 2.55 13.96 3.51
N ASN A 772 1.93 13.94 2.33
CA ASN A 772 2.56 14.29 1.05
C ASN A 772 2.82 15.79 0.84
N ASP A 773 2.37 16.67 1.73
CA ASP A 773 2.62 18.13 1.65
C ASP A 773 4.02 18.47 2.18
N VAL A 774 5.05 18.15 1.44
CA VAL A 774 6.45 18.44 1.80
C VAL A 774 6.70 19.93 1.94
N MET A 775 5.98 20.78 1.18
CA MET A 775 6.03 22.25 1.23
C MET A 775 5.34 22.85 2.46
N LYS A 776 4.79 22.08 3.37
CA LYS A 776 4.08 22.58 4.57
C LYS A 776 4.89 23.56 5.43
N ASN A 777 6.22 23.38 5.49
CA ASN A 777 7.09 24.29 6.24
C ASN A 777 7.09 25.71 5.65
N ASP A 778 6.96 25.87 4.33
CA ASP A 778 6.87 27.14 3.65
C ASP A 778 5.52 27.81 3.92
N TRP A 779 4.43 27.03 4.03
CA TRP A 779 3.12 27.55 4.43
C TRP A 779 3.14 28.11 5.86
N TYR A 780 3.79 27.42 6.81
CA TYR A 780 3.98 27.91 8.18
C TYR A 780 4.93 29.11 8.22
N ALA A 781 6.00 29.10 7.43
CA ALA A 781 6.93 30.25 7.33
C ALA A 781 6.27 31.49 6.72
N ALA A 782 5.31 31.31 5.82
CA ALA A 782 4.46 32.37 5.27
C ALA A 782 3.24 32.70 6.14
N HIS A 783 3.05 32.01 7.29
CA HIS A 783 1.95 32.15 8.23
C HIS A 783 0.56 32.04 7.60
N LEU A 784 0.38 31.19 6.58
CA LEU A 784 -0.91 31.07 5.87
C LEU A 784 -2.06 30.62 6.79
N ASN A 785 -1.76 29.92 7.88
CA ASN A 785 -2.70 29.49 8.91
C ASN A 785 -3.15 30.60 9.88
N GLU A 786 -2.49 31.77 9.89
CA GLU A 786 -2.68 32.82 10.92
C GLU A 786 -2.91 34.22 10.31
N LEU A 787 -3.14 34.32 8.99
CA LEU A 787 -3.29 35.59 8.32
C LEU A 787 -4.55 36.35 8.81
N THR A 788 -4.37 37.64 9.08
CA THR A 788 -5.45 38.54 9.49
C THR A 788 -5.60 39.67 8.48
N PRO A 789 -6.87 40.11 8.18
CA PRO A 789 -7.14 41.15 7.23
C PRO A 789 -6.93 42.55 7.86
N ARG A 790 -6.43 43.48 7.03
CA ARG A 790 -6.50 44.91 7.28
C ARG A 790 -7.01 45.59 6.03
N ASN A 791 -8.19 46.22 6.12
CA ASN A 791 -8.69 47.03 5.00
C ASN A 791 -8.12 48.45 4.95
N TYR A 792 -8.10 49.00 3.76
CA TYR A 792 -7.64 50.37 3.46
C TYR A 792 -8.77 51.35 3.27
N GLY A 793 -10.00 50.95 3.53
CA GLY A 793 -11.25 51.69 3.41
C GLY A 793 -12.36 50.78 2.88
N VAL A 794 -13.57 51.10 3.28
CA VAL A 794 -14.79 50.39 2.86
C VAL A 794 -15.74 51.41 2.20
N THR A 795 -16.18 51.09 0.99
CA THR A 795 -17.24 51.86 0.29
C THR A 795 -18.49 51.03 0.21
N VAL A 796 -19.62 51.71 0.35
CA VAL A 796 -20.95 51.08 0.33
C VAL A 796 -21.84 51.78 -0.68
N ASP A 797 -22.28 51.07 -1.70
CA ASP A 797 -23.21 51.52 -2.71
C ASP A 797 -24.50 50.69 -2.58
N SER A 798 -25.68 51.33 -2.81
CA SER A 798 -26.96 50.61 -2.77
C SER A 798 -27.95 51.06 -3.80
N THR A 799 -28.74 50.12 -4.25
CA THR A 799 -29.95 50.35 -5.04
C THR A 799 -31.18 49.86 -4.26
N PRO A 800 -32.41 50.07 -4.72
CA PRO A 800 -33.58 49.53 -4.04
C PRO A 800 -33.61 48.00 -3.85
N ILE A 801 -32.82 47.23 -4.66
CA ILE A 801 -32.84 45.76 -4.70
C ILE A 801 -31.46 45.13 -4.50
N SER A 802 -30.39 45.91 -4.30
CA SER A 802 -29.05 45.39 -4.06
C SER A 802 -28.20 46.33 -3.20
N ALA A 803 -27.22 45.80 -2.49
CA ALA A 803 -26.18 46.56 -1.82
C ALA A 803 -24.80 45.97 -2.20
N GLU A 804 -23.84 46.88 -2.44
CA GLU A 804 -22.44 46.52 -2.69
C GLU A 804 -21.54 47.08 -1.60
N ILE A 805 -20.64 46.22 -1.07
CA ILE A 805 -19.57 46.59 -0.12
C ILE A 805 -18.25 46.30 -0.79
N LYS A 806 -17.44 47.33 -1.05
CA LYS A 806 -16.15 47.19 -1.72
C LYS A 806 -15.02 47.57 -0.79
N LEU A 807 -13.96 46.80 -0.82
CA LEU A 807 -12.75 47.12 -0.06
C LEU A 807 -11.51 46.52 -0.73
N ARG A 808 -10.39 47.21 -0.48
CA ARG A 808 -9.05 46.64 -0.64
C ARG A 808 -8.51 46.29 0.73
N GLN A 809 -7.89 45.13 0.87
CA GLN A 809 -7.30 44.67 2.12
C GLN A 809 -5.96 43.99 1.90
N SER A 810 -5.10 43.99 2.93
CA SER A 810 -3.94 43.10 3.01
C SER A 810 -4.22 41.97 3.97
N MET A 811 -3.59 40.86 3.70
CA MET A 811 -3.59 39.67 4.57
C MET A 811 -2.17 39.53 5.15
N SER A 812 -2.04 39.63 6.48
CA SER A 812 -0.71 39.65 7.13
C SER A 812 -0.77 39.00 8.51
N TRP A 813 0.41 38.66 9.03
CA TRP A 813 0.61 38.16 10.38
C TRP A 813 1.69 38.93 11.11
N GLY A 814 1.42 39.31 12.36
CA GLY A 814 2.38 39.91 13.28
C GLY A 814 3.12 41.12 12.68
N VAL A 815 4.45 41.07 12.72
CA VAL A 815 5.37 42.12 12.23
C VAL A 815 5.79 41.94 10.76
N HIS A 816 5.29 40.91 10.09
CA HIS A 816 5.67 40.60 8.72
C HIS A 816 4.97 41.47 7.68
N GLN A 817 5.59 41.57 6.51
CA GLN A 817 4.93 42.21 5.36
C GLN A 817 3.70 41.35 4.95
N PRO A 818 2.67 41.96 4.35
CA PRO A 818 1.54 41.21 3.85
C PRO A 818 1.92 40.05 2.95
N ALA A 819 1.32 38.92 3.20
CA ALA A 819 1.44 37.73 2.32
C ALA A 819 0.64 37.95 1.03
N ALA A 820 -0.46 38.68 1.09
CA ALA A 820 -1.27 39.03 -0.07
C ALA A 820 -1.95 40.40 0.06
N TYR A 821 -2.26 40.99 -1.10
CA TYR A 821 -3.23 42.09 -1.23
C TYR A 821 -4.45 41.59 -1.99
N MET A 822 -5.64 42.00 -1.53
CA MET A 822 -6.92 41.58 -2.10
C MET A 822 -7.85 42.74 -2.38
N ASP A 823 -8.46 42.73 -3.54
CA ASP A 823 -9.63 43.54 -3.85
C ASP A 823 -10.88 42.67 -3.73
N VAL A 824 -11.85 43.09 -2.91
CA VAL A 824 -13.04 42.30 -2.57
C VAL A 824 -14.29 43.12 -2.79
N THR A 825 -15.27 42.54 -3.48
CA THR A 825 -16.62 43.10 -3.65
C THR A 825 -17.64 42.11 -3.10
N TYR A 826 -18.41 42.53 -2.13
CA TYR A 826 -19.58 41.81 -1.63
C TYR A 826 -20.84 42.43 -2.21
N ARG A 827 -21.70 41.59 -2.83
CA ARG A 827 -23.01 42.04 -3.33
C ARG A 827 -24.11 41.24 -2.63
N ILE A 828 -25.07 41.96 -2.08
CA ILE A 828 -26.23 41.38 -1.42
C ILE A 828 -27.48 41.73 -2.22
N SER A 829 -28.21 40.70 -2.67
CA SER A 829 -29.44 40.84 -3.45
C SER A 829 -30.30 39.59 -3.35
N GLY A 830 -31.60 39.68 -3.28
CA GLY A 830 -32.53 38.54 -3.27
C GLY A 830 -32.33 37.55 -2.11
N GLY A 831 -31.72 37.95 -1.00
CA GLY A 831 -31.38 37.06 0.11
C GLY A 831 -30.05 36.31 -0.06
N ALA A 832 -29.32 36.54 -1.16
CA ALA A 832 -28.01 35.95 -1.42
C ALA A 832 -26.87 36.94 -1.15
N LEU A 833 -25.66 36.35 -0.86
CA LEU A 833 -24.40 37.06 -0.74
C LEU A 833 -23.46 36.56 -1.82
N ASP A 834 -23.12 37.39 -2.81
CA ASP A 834 -22.08 37.16 -3.78
C ASP A 834 -20.78 37.78 -3.30
N ILE A 835 -19.67 37.07 -3.45
CA ILE A 835 -18.31 37.47 -3.07
C ILE A 835 -17.43 37.37 -4.31
N GLU A 836 -16.93 38.50 -4.80
CA GLU A 836 -15.95 38.52 -5.89
C GLU A 836 -14.63 39.04 -5.31
N CYS A 837 -13.54 38.28 -5.52
CA CYS A 837 -12.23 38.66 -5.01
C CYS A 837 -11.14 38.38 -6.01
N SER A 838 -10.10 39.21 -5.97
CA SER A 838 -8.81 39.01 -6.61
C SER A 838 -7.72 39.21 -5.58
N ALA A 839 -6.69 38.35 -5.62
CA ALA A 839 -5.58 38.40 -4.71
C ALA A 839 -4.26 38.36 -5.47
N GLU A 840 -3.31 39.21 -5.02
CA GLU A 840 -1.92 39.20 -5.46
C GLU A 840 -1.06 38.78 -4.27
N PHE A 841 -0.43 37.58 -4.38
CA PHE A 841 0.43 37.04 -3.34
C PHE A 841 1.86 37.48 -3.51
N SER A 842 2.55 37.68 -2.40
CA SER A 842 3.97 38.02 -2.38
C SER A 842 4.82 36.82 -2.86
N ASN A 843 6.01 37.10 -3.34
CA ASN A 843 6.98 36.09 -3.80
C ASN A 843 7.51 35.18 -2.66
N LYS A 844 7.09 35.39 -1.42
CA LYS A 844 7.39 34.48 -0.30
C LYS A 844 6.42 33.30 -0.22
N VAL A 845 5.32 33.38 -0.95
CA VAL A 845 4.34 32.29 -1.04
C VAL A 845 4.62 31.55 -2.35
N GLU A 846 5.34 30.44 -2.26
CA GLU A 846 5.73 29.66 -3.44
C GLU A 846 4.56 28.78 -3.93
N MET A 847 3.72 28.31 -3.01
CA MET A 847 2.57 27.47 -3.30
C MET A 847 1.45 27.71 -2.27
N LEU A 848 0.22 27.78 -2.77
CA LEU A 848 -0.98 27.78 -1.94
C LEU A 848 -1.59 26.38 -1.89
N PRO A 849 -1.95 25.88 -0.70
CA PRO A 849 -2.71 24.62 -0.60
C PRO A 849 -4.18 24.79 -1.02
N ARG A 850 -4.78 25.96 -0.78
CA ARG A 850 -6.16 26.30 -1.15
C ARG A 850 -6.37 27.81 -1.30
N PHE A 851 -7.43 28.17 -2.04
CA PHE A 851 -7.92 29.53 -2.14
C PHE A 851 -9.44 29.51 -2.03
N GLY A 852 -9.97 29.94 -0.86
CA GLY A 852 -11.38 29.79 -0.56
C GLY A 852 -11.89 30.69 0.55
N ILE A 853 -13.10 30.37 1.01
CA ILE A 853 -13.74 30.93 2.20
C ILE A 853 -14.06 29.86 3.22
N ARG A 854 -14.06 30.24 4.51
CA ARG A 854 -14.40 29.37 5.64
C ARG A 854 -15.51 29.95 6.49
N ALA A 855 -16.56 29.16 6.71
CA ALA A 855 -17.68 29.49 7.56
C ALA A 855 -17.81 28.52 8.72
N PHE A 856 -18.14 29.00 9.90
CA PHE A 856 -18.48 28.20 11.07
C PHE A 856 -19.97 28.29 11.29
N LEU A 857 -20.70 27.24 10.95
CA LEU A 857 -22.15 27.16 11.13
C LEU A 857 -22.48 26.49 12.47
N PRO A 858 -23.57 26.93 13.14
CA PRO A 858 -24.05 26.21 14.30
C PRO A 858 -24.23 24.72 14.01
N ARG A 859 -23.86 23.85 14.96
CA ARG A 859 -23.87 22.40 14.82
C ARG A 859 -25.22 21.80 14.35
N ARG A 860 -26.33 22.51 14.49
CA ARG A 860 -27.62 22.08 13.94
C ARG A 860 -27.64 21.93 12.42
N PHE A 861 -26.72 22.60 11.70
CA PHE A 861 -26.51 22.40 10.26
C PHE A 861 -25.66 21.17 10.02
N SER A 862 -26.21 19.98 10.26
CA SER A 862 -25.47 18.70 10.16
C SER A 862 -25.80 17.92 8.90
N GLN A 863 -26.89 18.22 8.21
CA GLN A 863 -27.27 17.53 6.98
C GLN A 863 -26.71 18.25 5.76
N VAL A 864 -25.97 17.50 4.95
CA VAL A 864 -25.29 17.98 3.75
C VAL A 864 -25.92 17.32 2.52
N GLU A 865 -26.23 18.13 1.49
CA GLU A 865 -26.54 17.68 0.14
C GLU A 865 -25.58 18.38 -0.81
N TYR A 866 -25.01 17.66 -1.78
CA TYR A 866 -24.14 18.27 -2.79
C TYR A 866 -24.30 17.63 -4.15
N TYR A 867 -23.92 18.37 -5.19
CA TYR A 867 -23.82 17.91 -6.57
C TYR A 867 -22.41 18.11 -7.08
N GLY A 868 -21.68 17.01 -7.28
CA GLY A 868 -20.29 16.98 -7.65
C GLY A 868 -19.73 15.57 -7.56
N TYR A 869 -18.39 15.41 -7.51
CA TYR A 869 -17.76 14.13 -7.31
C TYR A 869 -17.98 13.59 -5.90
N GLY A 870 -18.50 12.38 -5.82
CA GLY A 870 -18.79 11.63 -4.60
C GLY A 870 -19.06 10.15 -4.89
N PRO A 871 -19.41 9.35 -3.89
CA PRO A 871 -19.62 9.72 -2.46
C PRO A 871 -18.32 9.88 -1.65
N TYR A 872 -17.17 9.40 -2.16
CA TYR A 872 -15.90 9.41 -1.44
C TYR A 872 -15.21 10.79 -1.56
N GLU A 873 -14.27 11.08 -0.65
CA GLU A 873 -13.45 12.27 -0.78
C GLU A 873 -12.73 12.29 -2.13
N SER A 874 -12.55 13.46 -2.67
CA SER A 874 -11.94 13.65 -3.99
C SER A 874 -11.16 14.96 -4.06
N TYR A 875 -10.06 14.92 -4.83
CA TYR A 875 -9.16 16.04 -5.08
C TYR A 875 -8.88 16.13 -6.59
N ALA A 876 -8.24 17.19 -7.04
CA ALA A 876 -7.98 17.40 -8.46
C ALA A 876 -7.18 16.24 -9.10
N ASP A 877 -6.30 15.59 -8.33
CA ASP A 877 -5.41 14.49 -8.72
C ASP A 877 -5.81 13.12 -8.13
N LYS A 878 -6.91 13.06 -7.33
CA LYS A 878 -7.42 11.85 -6.69
C LYS A 878 -8.95 11.88 -6.70
N HIS A 879 -9.59 11.35 -7.74
CA HIS A 879 -11.05 11.37 -7.88
C HIS A 879 -11.64 10.23 -8.71
N GLN A 880 -10.85 9.25 -9.12
CA GLN A 880 -11.33 8.12 -9.92
C GLN A 880 -12.31 7.23 -9.15
N ALA A 881 -12.16 7.13 -7.82
CA ALA A 881 -13.09 6.39 -6.96
C ALA A 881 -14.51 6.98 -6.94
N SER A 882 -14.66 8.25 -7.34
CA SER A 882 -15.90 9.02 -7.26
C SER A 882 -16.48 9.29 -8.66
N TRP A 883 -17.78 9.63 -8.70
CA TRP A 883 -18.48 10.05 -9.92
C TRP A 883 -19.34 11.29 -9.66
N VAL A 884 -19.68 12.02 -10.72
CA VAL A 884 -20.56 13.19 -10.60
C VAL A 884 -21.99 12.72 -10.36
N GLY A 885 -22.56 13.16 -9.25
CA GLY A 885 -23.91 12.81 -8.82
C GLY A 885 -24.42 13.73 -7.74
N LYS A 886 -25.65 13.47 -7.30
CA LYS A 886 -26.26 14.12 -6.15
C LYS A 886 -26.16 13.21 -4.94
N PHE A 887 -25.53 13.69 -3.88
CA PHE A 887 -25.26 12.93 -2.67
C PHE A 887 -25.76 13.64 -1.42
N THR A 888 -26.10 12.86 -0.40
CA THR A 888 -26.48 13.35 0.93
C THR A 888 -25.72 12.62 2.01
N ALA A 889 -25.29 13.33 3.05
CA ALA A 889 -24.59 12.74 4.19
C ALA A 889 -24.81 13.58 5.45
N ASP A 890 -24.60 12.99 6.63
CA ASP A 890 -24.36 13.79 7.84
C ASP A 890 -22.90 14.28 7.84
N VAL A 891 -22.65 15.45 8.45
CA VAL A 891 -21.29 16.01 8.55
C VAL A 891 -20.29 15.01 9.16
N SER A 892 -20.75 14.21 10.12
CA SER A 892 -19.90 13.19 10.77
C SER A 892 -19.53 12.03 9.85
N GLU A 893 -20.33 11.75 8.83
CA GLU A 893 -20.10 10.65 7.86
C GLU A 893 -19.11 11.03 6.76
N LEU A 894 -18.85 12.34 6.58
CA LEU A 894 -17.89 12.81 5.59
C LEU A 894 -16.43 12.71 6.07
N HIS A 895 -16.21 12.50 7.40
CA HIS A 895 -14.88 12.47 7.97
C HIS A 895 -14.15 11.16 7.65
N GLU A 896 -12.96 11.25 7.04
CA GLU A 896 -12.02 10.14 6.91
C GLU A 896 -11.07 10.13 8.12
N ASP A 897 -11.08 9.04 8.89
CA ASP A 897 -10.42 8.96 10.21
C ASP A 897 -8.95 8.52 10.11
N TYR A 898 -8.14 9.23 9.31
CA TYR A 898 -6.70 8.96 9.20
C TYR A 898 -6.04 8.91 10.58
N ILE A 899 -5.26 7.88 10.85
CA ILE A 899 -4.62 7.65 12.17
C ILE A 899 -3.80 8.89 12.60
N ARG A 900 -3.05 9.47 11.67
CA ARG A 900 -2.51 10.82 11.83
C ARG A 900 -3.46 11.82 11.20
N PRO A 901 -4.12 12.69 11.99
CA PRO A 901 -5.07 13.66 11.48
C PRO A 901 -4.45 14.62 10.46
N GLN A 902 -5.17 14.86 9.37
CA GLN A 902 -4.76 15.70 8.26
C GLN A 902 -5.98 16.15 7.46
N GLU A 903 -5.81 16.97 6.42
CA GLU A 903 -6.88 17.34 5.50
C GLU A 903 -7.57 16.09 4.96
N ASN A 904 -8.91 16.10 5.00
CA ASN A 904 -9.75 15.01 4.52
C ASN A 904 -11.12 15.53 4.10
N SER A 905 -11.97 14.66 3.56
CA SER A 905 -13.38 14.97 3.25
C SER A 905 -13.57 16.04 2.18
N SER A 906 -12.59 16.39 1.37
CA SER A 906 -12.81 17.27 0.23
C SER A 906 -13.65 16.58 -0.84
N HIS A 907 -14.52 17.34 -1.54
CA HIS A 907 -15.26 16.90 -2.71
C HIS A 907 -14.97 17.84 -3.87
N TRP A 908 -14.35 17.34 -4.91
CA TRP A 908 -13.89 18.11 -6.06
C TRP A 908 -14.97 18.30 -7.12
N GLY A 909 -14.87 19.38 -7.90
CA GLY A 909 -15.70 19.60 -9.08
C GLY A 909 -17.18 19.77 -8.79
N CYS A 910 -17.51 20.39 -7.64
CA CYS A 910 -18.89 20.57 -7.22
C CYS A 910 -19.53 21.80 -7.89
N ALA A 911 -20.83 21.68 -8.19
CA ALA A 911 -21.66 22.78 -8.63
C ALA A 911 -22.31 23.52 -7.45
N TYR A 912 -22.70 22.78 -6.41
CA TYR A 912 -23.21 23.35 -5.16
C TYR A 912 -23.03 22.37 -3.99
N VAL A 913 -23.04 22.94 -2.78
CA VAL A 913 -23.26 22.20 -1.53
C VAL A 913 -24.29 22.95 -0.68
N GLU A 914 -25.23 22.23 -0.09
CA GLU A 914 -26.27 22.73 0.80
C GLU A 914 -26.10 22.11 2.18
N LEU A 915 -26.22 22.96 3.21
CA LEU A 915 -26.35 22.53 4.60
C LEU A 915 -27.71 22.97 5.15
N THR A 916 -28.35 22.08 5.91
CA THR A 916 -29.67 22.38 6.48
C THR A 916 -29.78 21.94 7.94
N ASP A 917 -30.58 22.70 8.71
CA ASP A 917 -31.07 22.35 10.06
C ASP A 917 -32.51 21.80 10.05
N GLY A 918 -33.04 21.51 8.85
CA GLY A 918 -34.41 21.06 8.64
C GLY A 918 -35.43 22.22 8.39
N GLU A 919 -35.09 23.48 8.71
CA GLU A 919 -35.92 24.67 8.47
C GLU A 919 -35.26 25.65 7.52
N THR A 920 -33.98 25.89 7.69
CA THR A 920 -33.14 26.80 6.88
C THR A 920 -32.16 25.99 6.02
N VAL A 921 -31.97 26.43 4.78
CA VAL A 921 -30.98 25.88 3.86
C VAL A 921 -29.95 26.95 3.53
N LEU A 922 -28.67 26.66 3.70
CA LEU A 922 -27.55 27.44 3.19
C LEU A 922 -26.94 26.71 2.02
N ARG A 923 -26.99 27.34 0.85
CA ARG A 923 -26.37 26.79 -0.37
C ARG A 923 -25.15 27.63 -0.72
N PHE A 924 -24.04 26.92 -0.95
CA PHE A 924 -22.77 27.49 -1.38
C PHE A 924 -22.44 27.07 -2.80
N ALA A 925 -21.90 27.99 -3.59
CA ALA A 925 -21.41 27.73 -4.94
C ALA A 925 -20.18 28.59 -5.25
N SER A 926 -19.41 28.18 -6.25
CA SER A 926 -18.31 28.97 -6.82
C SER A 926 -18.18 28.63 -8.31
N ASP A 927 -17.85 29.60 -9.15
CA ASP A 927 -17.74 29.46 -10.59
C ASP A 927 -16.25 29.40 -11.00
N PRO A 928 -15.82 28.46 -11.88
CA PRO A 928 -16.58 27.52 -12.74
C PRO A 928 -16.86 26.15 -12.13
N GLY A 929 -16.72 25.97 -10.87
CA GLY A 929 -16.80 24.75 -10.05
C GLY A 929 -15.83 24.87 -8.90
N PHE A 930 -16.00 24.12 -7.85
CA PHE A 930 -15.24 24.28 -6.63
C PHE A 930 -15.01 22.95 -5.90
N SER A 931 -14.12 22.99 -4.92
CA SER A 931 -14.01 21.93 -3.91
C SER A 931 -14.66 22.42 -2.61
N PHE A 932 -15.24 21.49 -1.86
CA PHE A 932 -15.68 21.80 -0.49
C PHE A 932 -15.27 20.69 0.47
N ASN A 933 -15.12 21.04 1.73
CA ASN A 933 -15.21 20.08 2.81
C ASN A 933 -16.07 20.62 3.95
N VAL A 934 -16.73 19.71 4.67
CA VAL A 934 -17.50 20.05 5.87
C VAL A 934 -17.06 19.11 6.97
N SER A 935 -16.65 19.66 8.13
CA SER A 935 -16.07 18.89 9.22
C SER A 935 -16.59 19.36 10.60
N GLU A 936 -16.58 18.47 11.58
CA GLU A 936 -16.75 18.81 13.00
C GLU A 936 -15.44 19.31 13.64
N TYR A 937 -14.31 19.24 12.92
CA TYR A 937 -12.98 19.64 13.36
C TYR A 937 -12.47 20.86 12.60
N THR A 938 -11.64 21.69 13.24
CA THR A 938 -10.95 22.75 12.54
C THR A 938 -9.67 22.24 11.88
N GLN A 939 -9.19 22.94 10.87
CA GLN A 939 -7.92 22.64 10.22
C GLN A 939 -6.73 22.68 11.20
N GLU A 940 -6.81 23.62 12.15
CA GLU A 940 -5.82 23.81 13.20
C GLU A 940 -5.79 22.61 14.18
N GLU A 941 -6.97 22.07 14.51
CA GLU A 941 -7.10 20.86 15.32
C GLU A 941 -6.50 19.64 14.61
N LEU A 942 -6.85 19.41 13.36
CA LEU A 942 -6.30 18.33 12.55
C LEU A 942 -4.78 18.43 12.42
N ALA A 943 -4.25 19.66 12.21
CA ALA A 943 -2.81 19.87 12.05
C ALA A 943 -2.01 19.70 13.35
N ALA A 944 -2.64 19.92 14.52
CA ALA A 944 -1.96 19.92 15.81
C ALA A 944 -1.88 18.54 16.48
N LYS A 945 -2.81 17.61 16.16
CA LYS A 945 -2.90 16.32 16.81
C LYS A 945 -2.02 15.28 16.12
N ARG A 946 -1.45 14.40 16.94
CA ARG A 946 -0.64 13.29 16.45
C ARG A 946 -1.50 12.08 16.07
N HIS A 947 -2.62 11.87 16.77
CA HIS A 947 -3.48 10.72 16.58
C HIS A 947 -4.96 11.12 16.48
N ASN A 948 -5.73 10.37 15.71
CA ASN A 948 -7.16 10.57 15.53
C ASN A 948 -7.98 10.49 16.83
N PHE A 949 -7.56 9.66 17.78
CA PHE A 949 -8.20 9.54 19.07
C PHE A 949 -7.96 10.72 20.04
N GLU A 950 -7.12 11.68 19.64
CA GLU A 950 -6.86 12.93 20.39
C GLU A 950 -7.74 14.09 19.90
N LEU A 951 -8.49 13.91 18.79
CA LEU A 951 -9.27 14.97 18.17
C LEU A 951 -10.45 15.42 19.03
N GLU A 952 -10.61 16.74 19.12
CA GLU A 952 -11.70 17.40 19.83
C GLU A 952 -12.60 18.17 18.87
N LYS A 953 -13.91 17.86 18.88
CA LYS A 953 -14.89 18.55 18.06
C LYS A 953 -15.02 20.01 18.47
N CYS A 954 -15.04 20.94 17.50
CA CYS A 954 -15.08 22.38 17.76
C CYS A 954 -16.49 22.91 18.14
N GLY A 955 -17.53 22.10 18.04
CA GLY A 955 -18.91 22.46 18.36
C GLY A 955 -19.68 23.14 17.24
N SER A 956 -19.07 23.41 16.10
CA SER A 956 -19.66 23.95 14.88
C SER A 956 -19.51 22.99 13.72
N SER A 957 -20.31 23.15 12.66
CA SER A 957 -20.01 22.59 11.34
C SER A 957 -19.09 23.55 10.60
N VAL A 958 -17.84 23.15 10.37
CA VAL A 958 -16.82 23.97 9.69
C VAL A 958 -16.91 23.71 8.20
N VAL A 959 -17.32 24.72 7.43
CA VAL A 959 -17.53 24.65 5.98
C VAL A 959 -16.41 25.41 5.28
N CYS A 960 -15.63 24.71 4.45
CA CYS A 960 -14.67 25.32 3.55
C CYS A 960 -15.17 25.22 2.12
N ILE A 961 -15.17 26.32 1.40
CA ILE A 961 -15.53 26.42 -0.02
C ILE A 961 -14.33 26.96 -0.76
N ASP A 962 -13.72 26.14 -1.58
CA ASP A 962 -12.47 26.47 -2.27
C ASP A 962 -12.70 26.59 -3.77
N SER A 963 -12.54 27.82 -4.27
CA SER A 963 -12.54 28.02 -5.72
C SER A 963 -11.46 27.17 -6.39
N ARG A 964 -10.35 26.99 -5.69
CA ARG A 964 -9.26 26.07 -6.07
C ARG A 964 -8.59 25.46 -4.85
N MET A 965 -8.25 24.18 -4.97
CA MET A 965 -7.44 23.43 -4.00
C MET A 965 -6.35 22.66 -4.74
N ALA A 966 -5.15 22.65 -4.19
CA ALA A 966 -4.05 21.88 -4.73
C ALA A 966 -4.30 20.37 -4.58
N GLY A 967 -3.74 19.58 -5.47
CA GLY A 967 -3.74 18.14 -5.37
C GLY A 967 -3.07 17.65 -4.07
N VAL A 968 -3.22 16.38 -3.78
CA VAL A 968 -2.58 15.73 -2.61
C VAL A 968 -1.22 15.12 -2.95
N GLY A 969 -1.00 14.72 -4.21
CA GLY A 969 0.27 14.18 -4.68
C GLY A 969 0.69 12.86 -4.04
N SER A 970 1.98 12.56 -4.17
CA SER A 970 2.64 11.38 -3.58
C SER A 970 4.06 11.72 -3.09
N ASN A 971 4.28 12.99 -2.65
CA ASN A 971 5.62 13.57 -2.47
C ASN A 971 6.28 13.25 -1.12
N ALA A 972 5.69 12.39 -0.28
CA ALA A 972 6.40 11.95 0.93
C ALA A 972 7.72 11.22 0.58
N CYS A 973 7.71 10.41 -0.49
CA CYS A 973 8.89 9.84 -1.13
C CYS A 973 8.95 10.10 -2.65
N GLY A 974 7.85 10.55 -3.24
CA GLY A 974 7.72 10.77 -4.69
C GLY A 974 8.18 12.15 -5.18
N PRO A 975 7.97 12.44 -6.46
CA PRO A 975 8.26 13.74 -7.04
C PRO A 975 7.33 14.83 -6.49
N ALA A 976 7.76 16.08 -6.65
CA ALA A 976 6.91 17.23 -6.33
C ALA A 976 5.60 17.19 -7.13
N LEU A 977 4.52 17.69 -6.50
CA LEU A 977 3.20 17.79 -7.14
C LEU A 977 3.31 18.46 -8.52
N ASP A 978 2.68 17.84 -9.52
CA ASP A 978 2.66 18.35 -10.90
C ASP A 978 2.06 19.78 -10.96
N ASP A 979 2.64 20.65 -11.77
CA ASP A 979 2.22 22.05 -11.90
C ASP A 979 0.75 22.22 -12.26
N LYS A 980 0.15 21.28 -13.00
CA LYS A 980 -1.27 21.31 -13.36
C LYS A 980 -2.21 21.17 -12.15
N TYR A 981 -1.72 20.64 -11.04
CA TYR A 981 -2.46 20.45 -9.80
C TYR A 981 -2.15 21.53 -8.75
N ARG A 982 -1.26 22.49 -9.07
CA ARG A 982 -0.95 23.65 -8.22
C ARG A 982 -1.87 24.82 -8.52
N LEU A 983 -2.00 25.72 -7.55
CA LEU A 983 -2.73 26.96 -7.75
C LEU A 983 -1.86 27.96 -8.53
N PRO A 984 -2.46 28.74 -9.47
CA PRO A 984 -1.71 29.76 -10.21
C PRO A 984 -1.34 30.92 -9.28
N LEU A 985 -0.08 31.22 -9.21
CA LEU A 985 0.46 32.38 -8.47
C LEU A 985 1.27 33.27 -9.45
N PRO A 986 1.48 34.59 -9.14
CA PRO A 986 1.07 35.28 -7.90
C PRO A 986 -0.40 35.77 -7.88
N GLU A 987 -1.11 35.73 -8.99
CA GLU A 987 -2.48 36.30 -9.10
C GLU A 987 -3.51 35.18 -9.15
N ILE A 988 -4.56 35.30 -8.33
CA ILE A 988 -5.68 34.39 -8.30
C ILE A 988 -7.00 35.16 -8.05
N SER A 989 -8.07 34.74 -8.70
CA SER A 989 -9.40 35.32 -8.55
C SER A 989 -10.44 34.24 -8.29
N ALA A 990 -11.49 34.61 -7.55
CA ALA A 990 -12.60 33.71 -7.26
C ALA A 990 -13.93 34.47 -7.12
N LYS A 991 -15.00 33.69 -7.36
CA LYS A 991 -16.38 34.13 -7.10
C LYS A 991 -17.07 33.06 -6.27
N PHE A 992 -17.69 33.50 -5.16
CA PHE A 992 -18.46 32.63 -4.27
C PHE A 992 -19.88 33.20 -4.16
N ARG A 993 -20.82 32.28 -3.99
CA ARG A 993 -22.21 32.65 -3.74
C ARG A 993 -22.74 31.88 -2.54
N ILE A 994 -23.42 32.57 -1.62
CA ILE A 994 -24.11 32.00 -0.46
C ILE A 994 -25.57 32.36 -0.58
N GLU A 995 -26.45 31.41 -0.81
CA GLU A 995 -27.90 31.56 -0.85
C GLU A 995 -28.50 31.04 0.45
N ILE A 996 -29.49 31.81 0.95
CA ILE A 996 -30.17 31.49 2.20
C ILE A 996 -31.66 31.42 1.91
N SER A 997 -32.27 30.28 2.22
CA SER A 997 -33.68 30.03 2.00
C SER A 997 -34.31 29.24 3.14
N THR A 998 -35.65 29.36 3.25
CA THR A 998 -36.45 28.48 4.13
C THR A 998 -36.76 27.20 3.37
N LYS A 999 -36.58 26.05 4.00
CA LYS A 999 -36.91 24.75 3.40
C LYS A 999 -38.39 24.64 3.15
N GLU A 1000 -38.78 24.43 1.90
CA GLU A 1000 -40.18 24.19 1.58
C GLU A 1000 -40.67 22.91 2.29
N LYS A 1001 -41.78 22.99 2.98
CA LYS A 1001 -42.43 21.81 3.56
C LYS A 1001 -43.08 21.02 2.43
N HIS A 1002 -42.46 19.97 1.96
CA HIS A 1002 -43.09 19.02 1.05
C HIS A 1002 -44.05 18.08 1.79
#